data_a3877d1639702213ef6e5a90df6ba68f
#
_entry.id   a3877d1639702213ef6e5a90df6ba68f
#
_cell.length_a   1.000
_cell.length_b   1.000
_cell.length_c   1.000
_cell.angle_alpha   90.00
_cell.angle_beta   90.00
_cell.angle_gamma   90.00
#
_symmetry.space_group_name_H-M   'P 1'
#
loop_
_entity.id
_entity.type
_entity.pdbx_description
1 polymer ?
#
loop_
_entity_poly.entity_id
_entity_poly.type
_entity_poly.pdbx_seq_one_letter_code
_entity_poly.pdbx_strand_id
1 'polypeptide(L)'
;MRKGFFARLAVVNIRKNKQIYVPYILACLFNVAMLYMMLFINHNAGMKTIRHSGDVLMITTMGVGVIVIFSFIFLLYSNSFLMKRRQKELGLYNILGLEKKHISWVMMLENLFSALISFVGGILVGILGSKLALLLLLKLIKVPASFGFEVSVPAIRICLEVFGAIFVLILLVNIRKVYKTNPIQLLQAQNAGEKEPKAKWLMAVAGFICLFIGYYIAITTESPLSALALFFVAVVLVMAGTYLLFTAGSIVVLKVLRWNKKFYYKTKNFTAVSGMLYRMKQNAVGLASICILSTGVLLMISSTVCLNSGLDDIMNKRCPADVNVLYRGNSYEDLEKMREKLLGKIENQVSYEKINTEIAFSSTLVGSEDGSWKFANVDGSSLMAMPASLETLTVVPQEEYARVTGEEISLAPGEVLAYHNGKTDGETLEIHNKVYQVKEWLKNYQYVGDNFSSMDSLKLVVNDEDFFALFLQQEEVYQSAMSLMELETDVYLSGSEEEKYASAIKVSDLASELLDSEKAAGTIEVGMNYSTIKQELYNSFYSMFGGILFLGIFLGLLFLMEAAMIIYYKQVSEGYEDKERFEIMQKVGMTHKEVKSSIHRQILMVFFLPLGMAALHIAMAFPMVKRLLALFSMTNSGLFARCTVVTLLVFALVYGVIYGLTAKVYYKIVERK
;
A
#
# COMPACT_ATOMS: atom_id res chain seq x y z
N MET A 1 -34.84 -23.80 -35.82
CA MET A 1 -33.97 -22.62 -36.02
C MET A 1 -32.70 -23.04 -36.76
N ARG A 2 -32.22 -22.25 -37.74
CA ARG A 2 -30.99 -22.58 -38.52
C ARG A 2 -29.78 -22.67 -37.59
N LYS A 3 -28.98 -23.74 -37.75
CA LYS A 3 -27.68 -23.87 -37.04
C LYS A 3 -26.84 -22.61 -37.33
N GLY A 4 -26.44 -21.87 -36.31
CA GLY A 4 -25.66 -20.62 -36.43
C GLY A 4 -26.44 -19.29 -36.24
N PHE A 5 -27.76 -19.30 -36.13
CA PHE A 5 -28.56 -18.07 -35.93
C PHE A 5 -28.14 -17.32 -34.65
N PHE A 6 -28.02 -18.01 -33.51
CA PHE A 6 -27.65 -17.39 -32.24
C PHE A 6 -26.22 -16.82 -32.23
N ALA A 7 -25.27 -17.52 -32.91
CA ALA A 7 -23.91 -17.04 -33.04
C ALA A 7 -23.84 -15.77 -33.90
N ARG A 8 -24.56 -15.74 -35.04
CA ARG A 8 -24.64 -14.55 -35.88
C ARG A 8 -25.31 -13.39 -35.15
N LEU A 9 -26.35 -13.65 -34.34
CA LEU A 9 -27.02 -12.64 -33.55
C LEU A 9 -26.08 -12.07 -32.47
N ALA A 10 -25.32 -12.91 -31.78
CA ALA A 10 -24.33 -12.50 -30.81
C ALA A 10 -23.24 -11.57 -31.41
N VAL A 11 -22.69 -11.93 -32.58
CA VAL A 11 -21.69 -11.09 -33.28
C VAL A 11 -22.30 -9.76 -33.73
N VAL A 12 -23.51 -9.78 -34.29
CA VAL A 12 -24.21 -8.53 -34.67
C VAL A 12 -24.46 -7.63 -33.47
N ASN A 13 -24.85 -8.20 -32.33
CA ASN A 13 -25.06 -7.46 -31.09
C ASN A 13 -23.79 -6.79 -30.58
N ILE A 14 -22.67 -7.52 -30.52
CA ILE A 14 -21.37 -6.95 -30.14
C ILE A 14 -21.00 -5.80 -31.08
N ARG A 15 -21.15 -5.98 -32.40
CA ARG A 15 -20.80 -4.97 -33.42
C ARG A 15 -21.70 -3.73 -33.36
N LYS A 16 -23.01 -3.89 -33.15
CA LYS A 16 -23.95 -2.78 -33.01
C LYS A 16 -23.74 -2.00 -31.71
N ASN A 17 -23.42 -2.68 -30.62
CA ASN A 17 -23.19 -2.10 -29.29
C ASN A 17 -21.70 -1.86 -28.99
N LYS A 18 -20.88 -1.60 -30.02
CA LYS A 18 -19.43 -1.40 -29.88
C LYS A 18 -19.02 -0.38 -28.84
N GLN A 19 -19.80 0.67 -28.62
CA GLN A 19 -19.52 1.71 -27.62
C GLN A 19 -19.50 1.17 -26.17
N ILE A 20 -20.10 0.01 -25.92
CA ILE A 20 -20.16 -0.61 -24.60
C ILE A 20 -19.27 -1.87 -24.56
N TYR A 21 -19.32 -2.69 -25.62
CA TYR A 21 -18.53 -3.94 -25.67
C TYR A 21 -17.03 -3.72 -25.85
N VAL A 22 -16.61 -2.76 -26.71
CA VAL A 22 -15.18 -2.53 -26.95
C VAL A 22 -14.45 -2.11 -25.69
N PRO A 23 -14.93 -1.13 -24.90
CA PRO A 23 -14.31 -0.80 -23.61
C PRO A 23 -14.31 -1.97 -22.62
N TYR A 24 -15.38 -2.78 -22.59
CA TYR A 24 -15.44 -3.97 -21.74
C TYR A 24 -14.37 -4.99 -22.12
N ILE A 25 -14.25 -5.31 -23.43
CA ILE A 25 -13.23 -6.23 -23.94
C ILE A 25 -11.82 -5.69 -23.68
N LEU A 26 -11.59 -4.38 -23.86
CA LEU A 26 -10.31 -3.75 -23.56
C LEU A 26 -9.96 -3.82 -22.06
N ALA A 27 -10.94 -3.63 -21.19
CA ALA A 27 -10.73 -3.78 -19.75
C ALA A 27 -10.37 -5.23 -19.39
N CYS A 28 -11.10 -6.20 -19.91
CA CYS A 28 -10.79 -7.61 -19.69
C CYS A 28 -9.40 -7.97 -20.23
N LEU A 29 -9.07 -7.53 -21.46
CA LEU A 29 -7.78 -7.72 -22.11
C LEU A 29 -6.62 -7.15 -21.26
N PHE A 30 -6.78 -5.94 -20.75
CA PHE A 30 -5.77 -5.29 -19.93
C PHE A 30 -5.54 -6.05 -18.62
N ASN A 31 -6.61 -6.49 -17.94
CA ASN A 31 -6.51 -7.28 -16.72
C ASN A 31 -5.80 -8.63 -16.97
N VAL A 32 -6.10 -9.32 -18.09
CA VAL A 32 -5.39 -10.54 -18.49
C VAL A 32 -3.91 -10.26 -18.75
N ALA A 33 -3.59 -9.17 -19.47
CA ALA A 33 -2.21 -8.78 -19.76
C ALA A 33 -1.42 -8.47 -18.50
N MET A 34 -2.01 -7.72 -17.57
CA MET A 34 -1.38 -7.38 -16.27
C MET A 34 -1.10 -8.63 -15.43
N LEU A 35 -2.08 -9.55 -15.32
CA LEU A 35 -1.85 -10.81 -14.62
C LEU A 35 -0.75 -11.65 -15.27
N TYR A 36 -0.76 -11.76 -16.60
CA TYR A 36 0.27 -12.50 -17.33
C TYR A 36 1.67 -11.91 -17.07
N MET A 37 1.83 -10.59 -17.17
CA MET A 37 3.12 -9.92 -16.95
C MET A 37 3.65 -10.19 -15.54
N MET A 38 2.81 -10.14 -14.53
CA MET A 38 3.21 -10.40 -13.15
C MET A 38 3.58 -11.88 -12.93
N LEU A 39 2.79 -12.81 -13.47
CA LEU A 39 3.08 -14.24 -13.43
C LEU A 39 4.34 -14.60 -14.21
N PHE A 40 4.59 -13.91 -15.34
CA PHE A 40 5.82 -14.08 -16.12
C PHE A 40 7.06 -13.75 -15.27
N ILE A 41 7.06 -12.62 -14.56
CA ILE A 41 8.17 -12.24 -13.68
C ILE A 41 8.37 -13.31 -12.60
N ASN A 42 7.30 -13.80 -12.01
CA ASN A 42 7.36 -14.79 -10.93
C ASN A 42 7.89 -16.16 -11.37
N HIS A 43 7.62 -16.56 -12.61
CA HIS A 43 8.06 -17.85 -13.15
C HIS A 43 9.35 -17.77 -13.98
N ASN A 44 9.92 -16.58 -14.18
CA ASN A 44 11.13 -16.39 -14.96
C ASN A 44 12.35 -17.03 -14.28
N ALA A 45 13.05 -17.92 -14.99
CA ALA A 45 14.20 -18.62 -14.46
C ALA A 45 15.36 -17.67 -14.09
N GLY A 46 15.55 -16.61 -14.88
CA GLY A 46 16.57 -15.61 -14.62
C GLY A 46 16.36 -14.83 -13.32
N MET A 47 15.11 -14.60 -12.92
CA MET A 47 14.84 -13.94 -11.63
C MET A 47 15.34 -14.75 -10.44
N LYS A 48 15.32 -16.08 -10.51
CA LYS A 48 15.76 -16.96 -9.43
C LYS A 48 17.28 -16.98 -9.25
N THR A 49 18.05 -16.54 -10.23
CA THR A 49 19.52 -16.48 -10.16
C THR A 49 20.05 -15.16 -9.57
N ILE A 50 19.17 -14.18 -9.37
CA ILE A 50 19.53 -12.89 -8.80
C ILE A 50 19.69 -13.05 -7.28
N ARG A 51 20.78 -12.53 -6.73
CA ARG A 51 20.97 -12.44 -5.27
C ARG A 51 19.85 -11.58 -4.68
N HIS A 52 19.30 -11.96 -3.55
CA HIS A 52 18.14 -11.33 -2.89
C HIS A 52 16.82 -11.32 -3.71
N SER A 53 16.69 -12.22 -4.69
CA SER A 53 15.45 -12.34 -5.48
C SER A 53 14.24 -12.86 -4.67
N GLY A 54 14.47 -13.50 -3.54
CA GLY A 54 13.42 -14.04 -2.68
C GLY A 54 12.37 -13.00 -2.29
N ASP A 55 12.81 -11.83 -1.84
CA ASP A 55 11.95 -10.73 -1.43
C ASP A 55 11.13 -10.19 -2.61
N VAL A 56 11.78 -10.00 -3.77
CA VAL A 56 11.10 -9.54 -4.99
C VAL A 56 10.06 -10.54 -5.46
N LEU A 57 10.36 -11.85 -5.43
CA LEU A 57 9.42 -12.89 -5.80
C LEU A 57 8.25 -12.99 -4.81
N MET A 58 8.49 -12.80 -3.52
CA MET A 58 7.44 -12.73 -2.51
C MET A 58 6.51 -11.53 -2.79
N ILE A 59 7.05 -10.34 -3.01
CA ILE A 59 6.31 -9.12 -3.33
C ILE A 59 5.47 -9.30 -4.61
N THR A 60 6.08 -9.85 -5.67
CA THR A 60 5.36 -10.09 -6.93
C THR A 60 4.26 -11.14 -6.78
N THR A 61 4.46 -12.16 -5.95
CA THR A 61 3.43 -13.16 -5.63
C THR A 61 2.24 -12.53 -4.89
N MET A 62 2.50 -11.65 -3.91
CA MET A 62 1.43 -10.85 -3.29
C MET A 62 0.70 -9.99 -4.31
N GLY A 63 1.44 -9.39 -5.25
CA GLY A 63 0.88 -8.62 -6.36
C GLY A 63 -0.06 -9.42 -7.26
N VAL A 64 0.27 -10.67 -7.57
CA VAL A 64 -0.62 -11.60 -8.30
C VAL A 64 -1.95 -11.77 -7.55
N GLY A 65 -1.91 -12.01 -6.24
CA GLY A 65 -3.12 -12.13 -5.43
C GLY A 65 -4.01 -10.89 -5.48
N VAL A 66 -3.41 -9.71 -5.34
CA VAL A 66 -4.11 -8.42 -5.43
C VAL A 66 -4.74 -8.23 -6.80
N ILE A 67 -4.01 -8.49 -7.90
CA ILE A 67 -4.53 -8.38 -9.26
C ILE A 67 -5.74 -9.30 -9.47
N VAL A 68 -5.68 -10.54 -9.02
CA VAL A 68 -6.79 -11.50 -9.14
C VAL A 68 -8.05 -11.01 -8.44
N ILE A 69 -7.91 -10.55 -7.18
CA ILE A 69 -9.04 -10.05 -6.37
C ILE A 69 -9.67 -8.81 -7.04
N PHE A 70 -8.85 -7.83 -7.42
CA PHE A 70 -9.35 -6.61 -8.04
C PHE A 70 -9.92 -6.85 -9.42
N SER A 71 -9.29 -7.67 -10.28
CA SER A 71 -9.84 -8.07 -11.57
C SER A 71 -11.22 -8.73 -11.41
N PHE A 72 -11.38 -9.60 -10.43
CA PHE A 72 -12.66 -10.24 -10.13
C PHE A 72 -13.75 -9.22 -9.81
N ILE A 73 -13.48 -8.31 -8.86
CA ILE A 73 -14.44 -7.28 -8.42
C ILE A 73 -14.77 -6.35 -9.60
N PHE A 74 -13.75 -5.87 -10.30
CA PHE A 74 -13.90 -4.91 -11.38
C PHE A 74 -14.62 -5.49 -12.60
N LEU A 75 -14.32 -6.71 -13.02
CA LEU A 75 -15.00 -7.35 -14.15
C LEU A 75 -16.46 -7.65 -13.86
N LEU A 76 -16.81 -8.04 -12.62
CA LEU A 76 -18.20 -8.15 -12.17
C LEU A 76 -18.93 -6.80 -12.21
N TYR A 77 -18.27 -5.73 -11.76
CA TYR A 77 -18.82 -4.38 -11.84
C TYR A 77 -19.06 -3.95 -13.29
N SER A 78 -18.06 -4.07 -14.16
CA SER A 78 -18.12 -3.71 -15.57
C SER A 78 -19.19 -4.50 -16.32
N ASN A 79 -19.28 -5.81 -16.05
CA ASN A 79 -20.33 -6.66 -16.58
C ASN A 79 -21.74 -6.25 -16.09
N SER A 80 -21.85 -5.86 -14.81
CA SER A 80 -23.15 -5.40 -14.27
C SER A 80 -23.64 -4.14 -15.00
N PHE A 81 -22.71 -3.25 -15.36
CA PHE A 81 -23.01 -2.06 -16.15
C PHE A 81 -23.44 -2.42 -17.58
N LEU A 82 -22.68 -3.29 -18.25
CA LEU A 82 -22.99 -3.79 -19.57
C LEU A 82 -24.41 -4.41 -19.60
N MET A 83 -24.72 -5.27 -18.63
CA MET A 83 -26.01 -5.92 -18.49
C MET A 83 -27.16 -4.93 -18.28
N LYS A 84 -26.98 -3.90 -17.45
CA LYS A 84 -27.99 -2.87 -17.19
C LYS A 84 -28.42 -2.17 -18.50
N ARG A 85 -27.48 -1.92 -19.40
CA ARG A 85 -27.77 -1.33 -20.71
C ARG A 85 -28.47 -2.30 -21.66
N ARG A 86 -28.08 -3.57 -21.60
CA ARG A 86 -28.65 -4.62 -22.47
C ARG A 86 -30.04 -5.07 -22.05
N GLN A 87 -30.47 -4.80 -20.81
CA GLN A 87 -31.77 -5.25 -20.30
C GLN A 87 -32.94 -4.85 -21.20
N LYS A 88 -32.91 -3.64 -21.79
CA LYS A 88 -33.97 -3.17 -22.70
C LYS A 88 -34.04 -4.02 -23.96
N GLU A 89 -32.90 -4.33 -24.61
CA GLU A 89 -32.83 -5.17 -25.81
C GLU A 89 -33.25 -6.60 -25.52
N LEU A 90 -32.83 -7.15 -24.36
CA LEU A 90 -33.21 -8.50 -23.94
C LEU A 90 -34.72 -8.60 -23.64
N GLY A 91 -35.31 -7.53 -23.06
CA GLY A 91 -36.75 -7.42 -22.89
C GLY A 91 -37.51 -7.40 -24.21
N LEU A 92 -36.99 -6.65 -25.21
CA LEU A 92 -37.57 -6.60 -26.55
C LEU A 92 -37.51 -7.96 -27.24
N TYR A 93 -36.40 -8.69 -27.14
CA TYR A 93 -36.29 -10.03 -27.70
C TYR A 93 -37.35 -11.00 -27.10
N ASN A 94 -37.61 -10.89 -25.83
CA ASN A 94 -38.65 -11.71 -25.18
C ASN A 94 -40.04 -11.39 -25.68
N ILE A 95 -40.38 -10.10 -25.89
CA ILE A 95 -41.69 -9.68 -26.47
C ILE A 95 -41.81 -10.14 -27.94
N LEU A 96 -40.71 -10.15 -28.70
CA LEU A 96 -40.68 -10.65 -30.06
C LEU A 96 -40.70 -12.19 -30.15
N GLY A 97 -40.93 -12.90 -29.02
CA GLY A 97 -41.15 -14.35 -28.97
C GLY A 97 -39.90 -15.21 -28.70
N LEU A 98 -38.77 -14.59 -28.33
CA LEU A 98 -37.63 -15.37 -27.88
C LEU A 98 -37.77 -15.80 -26.42
N GLU A 99 -37.82 -17.08 -26.16
CA GLU A 99 -37.81 -17.64 -24.79
C GLU A 99 -36.54 -17.26 -24.01
N LYS A 100 -36.65 -17.22 -22.68
CA LYS A 100 -35.53 -16.95 -21.79
C LYS A 100 -34.34 -17.88 -22.03
N LYS A 101 -34.56 -19.12 -22.42
CA LYS A 101 -33.54 -20.10 -22.78
C LYS A 101 -32.75 -19.65 -24.02
N HIS A 102 -33.44 -19.16 -25.06
CA HIS A 102 -32.78 -18.68 -26.28
C HIS A 102 -31.98 -17.40 -26.03
N ILE A 103 -32.50 -16.49 -25.20
CA ILE A 103 -31.79 -15.28 -24.76
C ILE A 103 -30.54 -15.65 -23.99
N SER A 104 -30.61 -16.64 -23.10
CA SER A 104 -29.45 -17.14 -22.34
C SER A 104 -28.36 -17.73 -23.25
N TRP A 105 -28.74 -18.44 -24.34
CA TRP A 105 -27.80 -18.95 -25.35
C TRP A 105 -27.08 -17.82 -26.10
N VAL A 106 -27.80 -16.78 -26.50
CA VAL A 106 -27.19 -15.58 -27.13
C VAL A 106 -26.17 -14.94 -26.19
N MET A 107 -26.54 -14.75 -24.92
CA MET A 107 -25.64 -14.17 -23.93
C MET A 107 -24.43 -15.03 -23.62
N MET A 108 -24.60 -16.36 -23.59
CA MET A 108 -23.48 -17.28 -23.45
C MET A 108 -22.46 -17.11 -24.58
N LEU A 109 -22.95 -17.01 -25.82
CA LEU A 109 -22.09 -16.81 -27.00
C LEU A 109 -21.43 -15.41 -26.99
N GLU A 110 -22.15 -14.35 -26.61
CA GLU A 110 -21.58 -13.01 -26.46
C GLU A 110 -20.47 -12.99 -25.40
N ASN A 111 -20.70 -13.65 -24.26
CA ASN A 111 -19.71 -13.77 -23.19
C ASN A 111 -18.49 -14.59 -23.67
N LEU A 112 -18.71 -15.70 -24.35
CA LEU A 112 -17.66 -16.55 -24.91
C LEU A 112 -16.79 -15.80 -25.93
N PHE A 113 -17.41 -15.08 -26.87
CA PHE A 113 -16.67 -14.29 -27.86
C PHE A 113 -15.87 -13.15 -27.19
N SER A 114 -16.49 -12.44 -26.24
CA SER A 114 -15.80 -11.39 -25.48
C SER A 114 -14.64 -11.96 -24.68
N ALA A 115 -14.83 -13.10 -24.00
CA ALA A 115 -13.80 -13.79 -23.24
C ALA A 115 -12.63 -14.24 -24.15
N LEU A 116 -12.93 -14.86 -25.30
CA LEU A 116 -11.92 -15.34 -26.24
C LEU A 116 -11.06 -14.18 -26.79
N ILE A 117 -11.71 -13.11 -27.24
CA ILE A 117 -11.02 -11.91 -27.76
C ILE A 117 -10.14 -11.28 -26.67
N SER A 118 -10.70 -11.13 -25.45
CA SER A 118 -9.98 -10.55 -24.32
C SER A 118 -8.80 -11.41 -23.88
N PHE A 119 -8.99 -12.73 -23.83
CA PHE A 119 -7.94 -13.65 -23.41
C PHE A 119 -6.79 -13.71 -24.43
N VAL A 120 -7.10 -13.97 -25.70
CA VAL A 120 -6.08 -14.03 -26.76
C VAL A 120 -5.36 -12.69 -26.90
N GLY A 121 -6.10 -11.60 -26.99
CA GLY A 121 -5.53 -10.25 -27.06
C GLY A 121 -4.73 -9.89 -25.81
N GLY A 122 -5.22 -10.25 -24.63
CA GLY A 122 -4.55 -9.99 -23.35
C GLY A 122 -3.24 -10.76 -23.20
N ILE A 123 -3.22 -12.04 -23.58
CA ILE A 123 -1.97 -12.83 -23.60
C ILE A 123 -0.96 -12.26 -24.61
N LEU A 124 -1.38 -11.87 -25.80
CA LEU A 124 -0.49 -11.26 -26.79
C LEU A 124 0.12 -9.95 -26.28
N VAL A 125 -0.71 -9.05 -25.77
CA VAL A 125 -0.24 -7.79 -25.16
C VAL A 125 0.62 -8.05 -23.93
N GLY A 126 0.25 -9.04 -23.12
CA GLY A 126 1.00 -9.48 -21.94
C GLY A 126 2.40 -10.00 -22.30
N ILE A 127 2.52 -10.83 -23.33
CA ILE A 127 3.81 -11.33 -23.83
C ILE A 127 4.68 -10.17 -24.32
N LEU A 128 4.12 -9.24 -25.09
CA LEU A 128 4.87 -8.08 -25.57
C LEU A 128 5.28 -7.15 -24.42
N GLY A 129 4.38 -6.94 -23.46
CA GLY A 129 4.62 -6.09 -22.28
C GLY A 129 5.50 -6.73 -21.22
N SER A 130 5.60 -8.06 -21.17
CA SER A 130 6.35 -8.77 -20.12
C SER A 130 7.83 -8.42 -20.09
N LYS A 131 8.45 -8.24 -21.24
CA LYS A 131 9.86 -7.81 -21.34
C LYS A 131 10.03 -6.38 -20.83
N LEU A 132 9.10 -5.48 -21.15
CA LEU A 132 9.14 -4.10 -20.67
C LEU A 132 8.95 -4.05 -19.14
N ALA A 133 8.00 -4.83 -18.62
CA ALA A 133 7.76 -4.94 -17.18
C ALA A 133 8.98 -5.50 -16.44
N LEU A 134 9.61 -6.56 -16.98
CA LEU A 134 10.84 -7.11 -16.41
C LEU A 134 12.00 -6.11 -16.45
N LEU A 135 12.21 -5.41 -17.58
CA LEU A 135 13.24 -4.37 -17.69
C LEU A 135 13.01 -3.22 -16.70
N LEU A 136 11.76 -2.80 -16.50
CA LEU A 136 11.40 -1.80 -15.50
C LEU A 136 11.75 -2.29 -14.09
N LEU A 137 11.37 -3.53 -13.74
CA LEU A 137 11.71 -4.12 -12.45
C LEU A 137 13.23 -4.17 -12.25
N LEU A 138 13.99 -4.74 -13.20
CA LEU A 138 15.45 -4.85 -13.11
C LEU A 138 16.13 -3.48 -12.97
N LYS A 139 15.62 -2.46 -13.67
CA LYS A 139 16.10 -1.09 -13.52
C LYS A 139 15.84 -0.53 -12.13
N LEU A 140 14.66 -0.82 -11.55
CA LEU A 140 14.30 -0.36 -10.20
C LEU A 140 15.10 -1.04 -9.12
N ILE A 141 15.47 -2.32 -9.29
CA ILE A 141 16.31 -3.06 -8.36
C ILE A 141 17.84 -2.97 -8.69
N LYS A 142 18.21 -2.13 -9.65
CA LYS A 142 19.60 -1.91 -10.12
C LYS A 142 20.36 -3.18 -10.55
N VAL A 143 19.68 -4.16 -11.09
CA VAL A 143 20.31 -5.39 -11.61
C VAL A 143 20.50 -5.29 -13.13
N PRO A 144 21.68 -5.68 -13.68
CA PRO A 144 21.91 -5.67 -15.12
C PRO A 144 20.91 -6.55 -15.88
N ALA A 145 20.39 -6.04 -16.98
CA ALA A 145 19.40 -6.75 -17.82
C ALA A 145 20.10 -7.76 -18.73
N SER A 146 20.20 -9.03 -18.30
CA SER A 146 20.86 -10.12 -19.05
C SER A 146 19.91 -11.21 -19.53
N PHE A 147 18.59 -11.02 -19.42
CA PHE A 147 17.61 -12.07 -19.67
C PHE A 147 17.03 -12.02 -21.08
N GLY A 148 16.93 -13.21 -21.70
CA GLY A 148 16.33 -13.40 -23.02
C GLY A 148 14.81 -13.22 -23.03
N PHE A 149 14.23 -13.24 -24.23
CA PHE A 149 12.78 -13.27 -24.43
C PHE A 149 12.29 -14.71 -24.28
N GLU A 150 11.40 -14.94 -23.32
CA GLU A 150 10.78 -16.24 -23.08
C GLU A 150 9.26 -16.10 -23.01
N VAL A 151 8.55 -17.15 -23.40
CA VAL A 151 7.10 -17.25 -23.22
C VAL A 151 6.82 -18.21 -22.08
N SER A 152 6.24 -17.72 -20.99
CA SER A 152 5.92 -18.54 -19.84
C SER A 152 4.61 -19.31 -20.03
N VAL A 153 4.71 -20.58 -20.39
CA VAL A 153 3.54 -21.47 -20.51
C VAL A 153 2.79 -21.63 -19.17
N PRO A 154 3.46 -21.77 -18.01
CA PRO A 154 2.78 -21.78 -16.72
C PRO A 154 1.94 -20.54 -16.48
N ALA A 155 2.46 -19.34 -16.83
CA ALA A 155 1.71 -18.09 -16.69
C ALA A 155 0.44 -18.07 -17.56
N ILE A 156 0.51 -18.57 -18.79
CA ILE A 156 -0.66 -18.68 -19.70
C ILE A 156 -1.71 -19.61 -19.06
N ARG A 157 -1.28 -20.75 -18.53
CA ARG A 157 -2.18 -21.73 -17.91
C ARG A 157 -2.91 -21.12 -16.71
N ILE A 158 -2.19 -20.47 -15.80
CA ILE A 158 -2.79 -19.82 -14.60
C ILE A 158 -3.75 -18.71 -15.03
N CYS A 159 -3.40 -17.88 -16.02
CA CYS A 159 -4.30 -16.88 -16.57
C CYS A 159 -5.60 -17.51 -17.12
N LEU A 160 -5.50 -18.63 -17.82
CA LEU A 160 -6.66 -19.34 -18.36
C LEU A 160 -7.57 -19.87 -17.24
N GLU A 161 -6.99 -20.44 -16.20
CA GLU A 161 -7.73 -20.96 -15.04
C GLU A 161 -8.46 -19.83 -14.30
N VAL A 162 -7.75 -18.73 -13.98
CA VAL A 162 -8.31 -17.59 -13.23
C VAL A 162 -9.39 -16.87 -14.05
N PHE A 163 -9.08 -16.42 -15.27
CA PHE A 163 -10.06 -15.70 -16.08
C PHE A 163 -11.16 -16.59 -16.61
N GLY A 164 -10.89 -17.88 -16.86
CA GLY A 164 -11.90 -18.87 -17.16
C GLY A 164 -12.95 -18.98 -16.06
N ALA A 165 -12.50 -19.09 -14.78
CA ALA A 165 -13.39 -19.10 -13.64
C ALA A 165 -14.19 -17.79 -13.49
N ILE A 166 -13.56 -16.62 -13.70
CA ILE A 166 -14.23 -15.31 -13.65
C ILE A 166 -15.31 -15.22 -14.72
N PHE A 167 -15.02 -15.59 -15.98
CA PHE A 167 -15.99 -15.52 -17.08
C PHE A 167 -17.15 -16.51 -16.91
N VAL A 168 -16.89 -17.70 -16.37
CA VAL A 168 -17.95 -18.66 -16.00
C VAL A 168 -18.86 -18.07 -14.93
N LEU A 169 -18.31 -17.46 -13.90
CA LEU A 169 -19.09 -16.84 -12.85
C LEU A 169 -19.91 -15.64 -13.36
N ILE A 170 -19.33 -14.81 -14.23
CA ILE A 170 -20.03 -13.72 -14.93
C ILE A 170 -21.21 -14.28 -15.71
N LEU A 171 -21.02 -15.37 -16.45
CA LEU A 171 -22.08 -16.03 -17.21
C LEU A 171 -23.22 -16.49 -16.30
N LEU A 172 -22.92 -17.14 -15.18
CA LEU A 172 -23.91 -17.60 -14.20
C LEU A 172 -24.72 -16.44 -13.61
N VAL A 173 -24.05 -15.35 -13.25
CA VAL A 173 -24.71 -14.12 -12.75
C VAL A 173 -25.65 -13.53 -13.82
N ASN A 174 -25.22 -13.50 -15.07
CA ASN A 174 -26.00 -12.96 -16.19
C ASN A 174 -27.22 -13.81 -16.49
N ILE A 175 -27.07 -15.13 -16.54
CA ILE A 175 -28.19 -16.08 -16.73
C ILE A 175 -29.22 -15.89 -15.58
N ARG A 176 -28.77 -15.86 -14.32
CA ARG A 176 -29.65 -15.64 -13.18
C ARG A 176 -30.44 -14.32 -13.29
N LYS A 177 -29.79 -13.25 -13.78
CA LYS A 177 -30.47 -11.96 -14.02
C LYS A 177 -31.56 -12.08 -15.06
N VAL A 178 -31.33 -12.77 -16.20
CA VAL A 178 -32.35 -12.97 -17.24
C VAL A 178 -33.57 -13.72 -16.73
N TYR A 179 -33.34 -14.81 -15.97
CA TYR A 179 -34.46 -15.60 -15.44
C TYR A 179 -35.30 -14.83 -14.39
N LYS A 180 -34.67 -13.95 -13.60
CA LYS A 180 -35.38 -13.15 -12.58
C LYS A 180 -36.10 -11.92 -13.12
N THR A 181 -35.80 -11.48 -14.34
CA THR A 181 -36.32 -10.22 -14.87
C THR A 181 -37.67 -10.40 -15.59
N ASN A 182 -38.69 -9.56 -15.27
CA ASN A 182 -39.94 -9.49 -15.96
C ASN A 182 -39.83 -8.50 -17.13
N PRO A 183 -40.05 -8.93 -18.41
CA PRO A 183 -39.87 -8.08 -19.59
C PRO A 183 -40.79 -6.86 -19.61
N ILE A 184 -42.06 -7.03 -19.18
CA ILE A 184 -43.07 -5.95 -19.15
C ILE A 184 -42.65 -4.83 -18.18
N GLN A 185 -42.15 -5.19 -17.00
CA GLN A 185 -41.66 -4.21 -16.03
C GLN A 185 -40.44 -3.41 -16.54
N LEU A 186 -39.60 -4.00 -17.39
CA LEU A 186 -38.44 -3.31 -17.99
C LEU A 186 -38.87 -2.21 -18.98
N LEU A 187 -39.93 -2.42 -19.75
CA LEU A 187 -40.46 -1.42 -20.69
C LEU A 187 -41.24 -0.32 -19.96
N GLN A 188 -41.99 -0.70 -18.93
CA GLN A 188 -42.79 0.26 -18.13
C GLN A 188 -41.91 1.12 -17.23
N ALA A 189 -40.76 0.62 -16.75
CA ALA A 189 -39.85 1.37 -15.92
C ALA A 189 -39.26 2.64 -16.59
N GLN A 190 -39.35 2.72 -17.91
CA GLN A 190 -38.92 3.92 -18.66
C GLN A 190 -39.96 5.05 -18.60
N ASN A 191 -41.22 4.71 -18.53
CA ASN A 191 -42.34 5.68 -18.50
C ASN A 191 -42.77 6.03 -17.07
N ALA A 192 -42.34 5.27 -16.07
CA ALA A 192 -42.48 5.62 -14.67
C ALA A 192 -41.45 6.69 -14.32
N GLY A 193 -41.88 7.94 -14.12
CA GLY A 193 -41.00 9.05 -13.72
C GLY A 193 -40.09 8.66 -12.56
N GLU A 194 -38.86 9.11 -12.59
CA GLU A 194 -37.88 8.81 -11.53
C GLU A 194 -38.41 9.34 -10.18
N LYS A 195 -38.61 8.44 -9.24
CA LYS A 195 -39.01 8.83 -7.87
C LYS A 195 -37.81 9.56 -7.20
N GLU A 196 -38.11 10.71 -6.58
CA GLU A 196 -37.13 11.46 -5.82
C GLU A 196 -36.47 10.57 -4.76
N PRO A 197 -35.12 10.59 -4.64
CA PRO A 197 -34.41 9.77 -3.67
C PRO A 197 -34.80 10.16 -2.24
N LYS A 198 -35.18 9.17 -1.44
CA LYS A 198 -35.40 9.38 0.00
C LYS A 198 -34.07 9.63 0.70
N ALA A 199 -33.98 10.66 1.54
CA ALA A 199 -32.81 10.89 2.37
C ALA A 199 -32.74 9.79 3.46
N LYS A 200 -31.68 9.01 3.43
CA LYS A 200 -31.41 7.98 4.44
C LYS A 200 -30.45 8.56 5.48
N TRP A 201 -30.98 9.41 6.35
CA TRP A 201 -30.21 10.11 7.37
C TRP A 201 -29.38 9.19 8.24
N LEU A 202 -29.95 8.07 8.66
CA LEU A 202 -29.27 7.08 9.51
C LEU A 202 -28.02 6.51 8.83
N MET A 203 -28.10 6.21 7.52
CA MET A 203 -26.93 5.76 6.76
C MET A 203 -25.89 6.87 6.56
N ALA A 204 -26.31 8.12 6.41
CA ALA A 204 -25.39 9.24 6.28
C ALA A 204 -24.64 9.51 7.59
N VAL A 205 -25.36 9.45 8.73
CA VAL A 205 -24.76 9.58 10.07
C VAL A 205 -23.81 8.42 10.34
N ALA A 206 -24.21 7.18 10.05
CA ALA A 206 -23.34 6.01 10.19
C ALA A 206 -22.07 6.15 9.32
N GLY A 207 -22.20 6.65 8.09
CA GLY A 207 -21.04 6.91 7.22
C GLY A 207 -20.10 7.97 7.79
N PHE A 208 -20.64 9.03 8.38
CA PHE A 208 -19.86 10.06 9.05
C PHE A 208 -19.12 9.52 10.28
N ILE A 209 -19.80 8.72 11.10
CA ILE A 209 -19.23 8.08 12.28
C ILE A 209 -18.09 7.13 11.87
N CYS A 210 -18.29 6.30 10.85
CA CYS A 210 -17.23 5.40 10.35
C CYS A 210 -16.00 6.18 9.89
N LEU A 211 -16.18 7.28 9.12
CA LEU A 211 -15.05 8.12 8.71
C LEU A 211 -14.36 8.78 9.90
N PHE A 212 -15.15 9.32 10.84
CA PHE A 212 -14.62 9.99 12.02
C PHE A 212 -13.76 9.04 12.86
N ILE A 213 -14.27 7.83 13.13
CA ILE A 213 -13.52 6.81 13.89
C ILE A 213 -12.26 6.40 13.12
N GLY A 214 -12.35 6.15 11.80
CA GLY A 214 -11.20 5.79 10.99
C GLY A 214 -10.11 6.87 10.97
N TYR A 215 -10.49 8.14 10.87
CA TYR A 215 -9.56 9.27 10.94
C TYR A 215 -9.01 9.47 12.35
N TYR A 216 -9.85 9.31 13.37
CA TYR A 216 -9.41 9.39 14.76
C TYR A 216 -8.32 8.36 15.04
N ILE A 217 -8.53 7.10 14.66
CA ILE A 217 -7.51 6.04 14.77
C ILE A 217 -6.23 6.45 14.01
N ALA A 218 -6.35 6.95 12.78
CA ALA A 218 -5.18 7.31 11.97
C ALA A 218 -4.35 8.47 12.56
N ILE A 219 -4.98 9.39 13.31
CA ILE A 219 -4.31 10.55 13.89
C ILE A 219 -3.74 10.23 15.28
N THR A 220 -4.50 9.51 16.12
CA THR A 220 -4.17 9.28 17.53
C THR A 220 -3.25 8.10 17.78
N THR A 221 -3.10 7.17 16.84
CA THR A 221 -2.17 6.04 17.01
C THR A 221 -0.73 6.55 17.07
N GLU A 222 0.00 6.29 18.15
CA GLU A 222 1.33 6.85 18.36
C GLU A 222 2.47 5.89 18.00
N SER A 223 2.39 4.61 18.36
CA SER A 223 3.46 3.67 18.06
C SER A 223 3.40 3.07 16.66
N PRO A 224 4.54 2.77 16.02
CA PRO A 224 4.60 2.12 14.70
C PRO A 224 3.92 0.75 14.67
N LEU A 225 4.07 -0.04 15.74
CA LEU A 225 3.50 -1.38 15.83
C LEU A 225 1.97 -1.34 15.96
N SER A 226 1.45 -0.43 16.80
CA SER A 226 0.00 -0.18 16.92
C SER A 226 -0.58 0.33 15.59
N ALA A 227 0.19 1.15 14.86
CA ALA A 227 -0.21 1.61 13.54
C ALA A 227 -0.39 0.45 12.55
N LEU A 228 0.50 -0.55 12.58
CA LEU A 228 0.37 -1.75 11.74
C LEU A 228 -0.89 -2.55 12.07
N ALA A 229 -1.17 -2.77 13.35
CA ALA A 229 -2.34 -3.53 13.80
C ALA A 229 -3.67 -2.82 13.46
N LEU A 230 -3.73 -1.50 13.68
CA LEU A 230 -4.95 -0.70 13.49
C LEU A 230 -5.15 -0.22 12.06
N PHE A 231 -4.13 -0.28 11.20
CA PHE A 231 -4.19 0.19 9.82
C PHE A 231 -5.35 -0.40 9.02
N PHE A 232 -5.48 -1.73 9.03
CA PHE A 232 -6.54 -2.40 8.28
C PHE A 232 -7.93 -2.06 8.80
N VAL A 233 -8.08 -1.90 10.12
CA VAL A 233 -9.33 -1.48 10.75
C VAL A 233 -9.71 -0.07 10.29
N ALA A 234 -8.76 0.86 10.33
CA ALA A 234 -8.97 2.23 9.85
C ALA A 234 -9.34 2.26 8.36
N VAL A 235 -8.62 1.50 7.51
CA VAL A 235 -8.92 1.40 6.06
C VAL A 235 -10.33 0.89 5.82
N VAL A 236 -10.76 -0.20 6.48
CA VAL A 236 -12.12 -0.74 6.32
C VAL A 236 -13.18 0.27 6.75
N LEU A 237 -12.98 0.97 7.87
CA LEU A 237 -13.89 2.02 8.36
C LEU A 237 -13.97 3.19 7.37
N VAL A 238 -12.84 3.66 6.84
CA VAL A 238 -12.80 4.75 5.83
C VAL A 238 -13.47 4.30 4.54
N MET A 239 -13.24 3.08 4.07
CA MET A 239 -13.91 2.54 2.88
C MET A 239 -15.44 2.46 3.08
N ALA A 240 -15.88 1.89 4.19
CA ALA A 240 -17.31 1.79 4.53
C ALA A 240 -17.96 3.17 4.67
N GLY A 241 -17.30 4.09 5.38
CA GLY A 241 -17.74 5.47 5.56
C GLY A 241 -17.84 6.21 4.24
N THR A 242 -16.84 6.08 3.36
CA THR A 242 -16.83 6.67 2.01
C THR A 242 -18.01 6.15 1.19
N TYR A 243 -18.24 4.84 1.20
CA TYR A 243 -19.37 4.22 0.49
C TYR A 243 -20.73 4.73 0.97
N LEU A 244 -20.91 4.81 2.29
CA LEU A 244 -22.14 5.31 2.92
C LEU A 244 -22.34 6.81 2.66
N LEU A 245 -21.29 7.62 2.71
CA LEU A 245 -21.38 9.07 2.45
C LEU A 245 -21.66 9.37 0.98
N PHE A 246 -21.05 8.67 0.04
CA PHE A 246 -21.39 8.86 -1.38
C PHE A 246 -22.81 8.41 -1.67
N THR A 247 -23.32 7.31 -1.06
CA THR A 247 -24.65 6.76 -1.34
C THR A 247 -25.79 7.49 -0.62
N ALA A 248 -25.59 7.86 0.63
CA ALA A 248 -26.62 8.48 1.45
C ALA A 248 -26.30 9.94 1.81
N GLY A 249 -25.05 10.23 2.19
CA GLY A 249 -24.63 11.55 2.62
C GLY A 249 -24.73 12.60 1.52
N SER A 250 -24.35 12.26 0.28
CA SER A 250 -24.47 13.16 -0.86
C SER A 250 -25.92 13.60 -1.12
N ILE A 251 -26.89 12.69 -0.96
CA ILE A 251 -28.31 13.00 -1.11
C ILE A 251 -28.77 13.90 0.04
N VAL A 252 -28.31 13.65 1.26
CA VAL A 252 -28.60 14.48 2.43
C VAL A 252 -28.07 15.90 2.22
N VAL A 253 -26.81 16.05 1.83
CA VAL A 253 -26.17 17.38 1.56
C VAL A 253 -26.95 18.14 0.48
N LEU A 254 -27.32 17.49 -0.63
CA LEU A 254 -28.09 18.12 -1.70
C LEU A 254 -29.49 18.54 -1.23
N LYS A 255 -30.15 17.78 -0.35
CA LYS A 255 -31.43 18.16 0.24
C LYS A 255 -31.28 19.33 1.22
N VAL A 256 -30.22 19.38 2.02
CA VAL A 256 -29.92 20.53 2.88
C VAL A 256 -29.66 21.79 2.06
N LEU A 257 -28.87 21.70 0.97
CA LEU A 257 -28.67 22.80 0.04
C LEU A 257 -29.97 23.28 -0.61
N ARG A 258 -30.90 22.37 -0.89
CA ARG A 258 -32.24 22.70 -1.42
C ARG A 258 -33.11 23.44 -0.39
N TRP A 259 -32.94 23.17 0.91
CA TRP A 259 -33.66 23.89 1.97
C TRP A 259 -33.26 25.35 2.07
N ASN A 260 -32.01 25.67 1.72
CA ASN A 260 -31.56 27.05 1.66
C ASN A 260 -32.08 27.75 0.39
N LYS A 261 -33.31 28.35 0.52
CA LYS A 261 -34.00 29.00 -0.59
C LYS A 261 -33.18 30.09 -1.28
N LYS A 262 -32.39 30.90 -0.54
CA LYS A 262 -31.54 31.95 -1.11
C LYS A 262 -30.42 31.38 -2.01
N PHE A 263 -29.91 30.22 -1.71
CA PHE A 263 -28.92 29.53 -2.53
C PHE A 263 -29.57 28.78 -3.70
N TYR A 264 -30.65 28.06 -3.44
CA TYR A 264 -31.28 27.15 -4.40
C TYR A 264 -31.94 27.86 -5.57
N TYR A 265 -32.70 28.96 -5.34
CA TYR A 265 -33.42 29.66 -6.42
C TYR A 265 -32.55 30.52 -7.32
N LYS A 266 -31.25 30.60 -7.16
CA LYS A 266 -30.38 31.16 -8.19
C LYS A 266 -30.41 30.22 -9.40
N THR A 267 -30.72 30.73 -10.60
CA THR A 267 -30.95 29.95 -11.83
C THR A 267 -29.85 28.92 -12.10
N LYS A 268 -28.58 29.29 -11.83
CA LYS A 268 -27.43 28.39 -11.98
C LYS A 268 -27.40 27.25 -10.96
N ASN A 269 -27.85 27.48 -9.75
CA ASN A 269 -27.84 26.49 -8.65
C ASN A 269 -29.06 25.56 -8.70
N PHE A 270 -30.21 26.08 -9.14
CA PHE A 270 -31.44 25.33 -9.29
C PHE A 270 -31.26 24.12 -10.22
N THR A 271 -30.76 24.35 -11.42
CA THR A 271 -30.52 23.29 -12.41
C THR A 271 -29.43 22.31 -11.94
N ALA A 272 -28.35 22.83 -11.28
CA ALA A 272 -27.26 22.00 -10.78
C ALA A 272 -27.71 21.08 -9.63
N VAL A 273 -28.33 21.63 -8.57
CA VAL A 273 -28.75 20.85 -7.38
C VAL A 273 -29.84 19.85 -7.74
N SER A 274 -30.87 20.28 -8.52
CA SER A 274 -31.93 19.37 -8.95
C SER A 274 -31.41 18.24 -9.82
N GLY A 275 -30.55 18.54 -10.80
CA GLY A 275 -29.95 17.51 -11.64
C GLY A 275 -29.02 16.55 -10.87
N MET A 276 -28.21 17.08 -9.94
CA MET A 276 -27.32 16.27 -9.12
C MET A 276 -28.06 15.33 -8.15
N LEU A 277 -29.22 15.70 -7.64
CA LEU A 277 -29.99 14.86 -6.72
C LEU A 277 -30.34 13.49 -7.33
N TYR A 278 -30.74 13.47 -8.59
CA TYR A 278 -31.05 12.25 -9.32
C TYR A 278 -29.78 11.52 -9.77
N ARG A 279 -28.77 12.26 -10.23
CA ARG A 279 -27.46 11.68 -10.64
C ARG A 279 -26.73 10.99 -9.49
N MET A 280 -26.71 11.59 -8.30
CA MET A 280 -26.03 11.00 -7.14
C MET A 280 -26.69 9.67 -6.72
N LYS A 281 -28.00 9.53 -6.83
CA LYS A 281 -28.69 8.25 -6.58
C LYS A 281 -28.18 7.11 -7.48
N GLN A 282 -27.92 7.42 -8.76
CA GLN A 282 -27.53 6.41 -9.74
C GLN A 282 -26.02 6.13 -9.73
N ASN A 283 -25.22 7.12 -9.37
CA ASN A 283 -23.77 7.11 -9.58
C ASN A 283 -22.94 7.00 -8.30
N ALA A 284 -23.58 7.06 -7.15
CA ALA A 284 -22.90 7.09 -5.84
C ALA A 284 -21.89 5.96 -5.65
N VAL A 285 -22.25 4.74 -6.02
CA VAL A 285 -21.39 3.54 -5.91
C VAL A 285 -20.14 3.68 -6.78
N GLY A 286 -20.31 4.11 -8.04
CA GLY A 286 -19.17 4.32 -8.94
C GLY A 286 -18.23 5.43 -8.46
N LEU A 287 -18.79 6.54 -7.93
CA LEU A 287 -17.98 7.63 -7.38
C LEU A 287 -17.21 7.22 -6.13
N ALA A 288 -17.84 6.46 -5.23
CA ALA A 288 -17.18 5.89 -4.06
C ALA A 288 -16.04 4.96 -4.49
N SER A 289 -16.26 4.09 -5.48
CA SER A 289 -15.22 3.19 -6.00
C SER A 289 -14.05 3.97 -6.61
N ILE A 290 -14.31 5.02 -7.40
CA ILE A 290 -13.25 5.88 -7.94
C ILE A 290 -12.45 6.54 -6.81
N CYS A 291 -13.14 7.06 -5.77
CA CYS A 291 -12.48 7.67 -4.62
C CYS A 291 -11.55 6.68 -3.90
N ILE A 292 -12.05 5.48 -3.60
CA ILE A 292 -11.31 4.42 -2.90
C ILE A 292 -10.10 3.97 -3.73
N LEU A 293 -10.29 3.69 -5.02
CA LEU A 293 -9.20 3.31 -5.92
C LEU A 293 -8.15 4.41 -6.02
N SER A 294 -8.58 5.67 -6.19
CA SER A 294 -7.66 6.82 -6.25
C SER A 294 -6.86 6.97 -4.96
N THR A 295 -7.50 6.83 -3.80
CA THR A 295 -6.82 6.88 -2.50
C THR A 295 -5.79 5.76 -2.37
N GLY A 296 -6.15 4.54 -2.75
CA GLY A 296 -5.24 3.40 -2.73
C GLY A 296 -4.01 3.60 -3.61
N VAL A 297 -4.21 4.06 -4.86
CA VAL A 297 -3.10 4.38 -5.78
C VAL A 297 -2.18 5.44 -5.19
N LEU A 298 -2.76 6.53 -4.70
CA LEU A 298 -1.99 7.66 -4.18
C LEU A 298 -1.19 7.27 -2.94
N LEU A 299 -1.79 6.55 -1.98
CA LEU A 299 -1.08 6.06 -0.80
C LEU A 299 0.05 5.10 -1.17
N MET A 300 -0.24 4.14 -2.03
CA MET A 300 0.73 3.12 -2.44
C MET A 300 1.91 3.74 -3.18
N ILE A 301 1.67 4.58 -4.19
CA ILE A 301 2.75 5.21 -4.98
C ILE A 301 3.53 6.19 -4.09
N SER A 302 2.89 7.06 -3.30
CA SER A 302 3.60 8.03 -2.48
C SER A 302 4.49 7.37 -1.44
N SER A 303 4.03 6.30 -0.79
CA SER A 303 4.80 5.55 0.20
C SER A 303 5.98 4.81 -0.43
N THR A 304 5.76 4.13 -1.56
CA THR A 304 6.81 3.35 -2.23
C THR A 304 7.87 4.23 -2.88
N VAL A 305 7.47 5.37 -3.47
CA VAL A 305 8.41 6.38 -3.98
C VAL A 305 9.22 6.98 -2.82
N CYS A 306 8.59 7.26 -1.69
CA CYS A 306 9.27 7.78 -0.50
C CYS A 306 10.32 6.81 0.03
N LEU A 307 9.97 5.52 0.19
CA LEU A 307 10.92 4.48 0.64
C LEU A 307 12.11 4.35 -0.30
N ASN A 308 11.86 4.31 -1.60
CA ASN A 308 12.92 4.18 -2.60
C ASN A 308 13.82 5.43 -2.65
N SER A 309 13.25 6.64 -2.53
CA SER A 309 14.00 7.89 -2.54
C SER A 309 14.70 8.19 -1.21
N GLY A 310 14.25 7.59 -0.12
CA GLY A 310 14.81 7.77 1.21
C GLY A 310 15.81 6.68 1.62
N LEU A 311 16.18 5.79 0.71
CA LEU A 311 17.04 4.65 1.03
C LEU A 311 18.39 5.07 1.61
N ASP A 312 19.01 6.12 1.07
CA ASP A 312 20.30 6.63 1.60
C ASP A 312 20.14 7.16 3.04
N ASP A 313 19.05 7.88 3.31
CA ASP A 313 18.74 8.37 4.67
C ASP A 313 18.52 7.18 5.63
N ILE A 314 17.85 6.12 5.18
CA ILE A 314 17.59 4.91 5.95
C ILE A 314 18.91 4.20 6.27
N MET A 315 19.74 3.98 5.25
CA MET A 315 21.00 3.26 5.42
C MET A 315 22.00 4.00 6.30
N ASN A 316 22.14 5.32 6.13
CA ASN A 316 23.05 6.11 6.96
C ASN A 316 22.63 6.19 8.43
N LYS A 317 21.33 6.05 8.73
CA LYS A 317 20.84 5.98 10.10
C LYS A 317 20.96 4.60 10.70
N ARG A 318 20.68 3.57 9.89
CA ARG A 318 20.63 2.19 10.35
C ARG A 318 22.03 1.59 10.46
N CYS A 319 22.83 1.75 9.44
CA CYS A 319 24.19 1.20 9.33
C CYS A 319 25.16 2.32 8.94
N PRO A 320 25.64 3.15 9.88
CA PRO A 320 26.58 4.21 9.58
C PRO A 320 27.95 3.66 9.13
N ALA A 321 28.43 2.56 9.71
CA ALA A 321 29.68 1.90 9.39
C ALA A 321 29.60 1.07 8.11
N ASP A 322 30.77 0.79 7.48
CA ASP A 322 30.87 -0.05 6.28
C ASP A 322 30.64 -1.54 6.61
N VAL A 323 31.10 -1.97 7.79
CA VAL A 323 30.80 -3.29 8.34
C VAL A 323 30.61 -3.22 9.84
N ASN A 324 29.63 -3.93 10.35
CA ASN A 324 29.38 -4.14 11.76
C ASN A 324 29.57 -5.63 12.09
N VAL A 325 30.21 -5.93 13.20
CA VAL A 325 30.37 -7.28 13.75
C VAL A 325 29.74 -7.33 15.13
N LEU A 326 28.83 -8.27 15.33
CA LEU A 326 28.14 -8.52 16.58
C LEU A 326 28.56 -9.86 17.18
N TYR A 327 29.07 -9.87 18.40
CA TYR A 327 29.20 -11.06 19.23
C TYR A 327 28.24 -11.01 20.40
N ARG A 328 27.77 -12.15 20.85
CA ARG A 328 26.89 -12.29 22.00
C ARG A 328 27.45 -13.28 23.01
N GLY A 329 27.41 -12.90 24.26
CA GLY A 329 27.92 -13.74 25.36
C GLY A 329 27.34 -13.37 26.71
N ASN A 330 27.48 -14.25 27.68
CA ASN A 330 27.00 -14.04 29.04
C ASN A 330 28.05 -13.38 29.96
N SER A 331 29.31 -13.30 29.51
CA SER A 331 30.45 -12.77 30.28
C SER A 331 31.00 -11.51 29.62
N TYR A 332 31.01 -10.43 30.38
CA TYR A 332 31.63 -9.15 29.96
C TYR A 332 33.13 -9.33 29.67
N GLU A 333 33.82 -10.09 30.53
CA GLU A 333 35.27 -10.35 30.39
C GLU A 333 35.58 -11.13 29.12
N ASP A 334 34.75 -12.09 28.74
CA ASP A 334 34.93 -12.84 27.51
C ASP A 334 34.67 -12.01 26.25
N LEU A 335 33.68 -11.12 26.31
CA LEU A 335 33.46 -10.17 25.21
C LEU A 335 34.60 -9.16 25.08
N GLU A 336 35.21 -8.72 26.21
CA GLU A 336 36.35 -7.84 26.19
C GLU A 336 37.59 -8.54 25.54
N LYS A 337 37.83 -9.80 25.88
CA LYS A 337 38.89 -10.61 25.23
C LYS A 337 38.62 -10.77 23.74
N MET A 338 37.35 -10.99 23.34
CA MET A 338 36.99 -11.07 21.93
C MET A 338 37.21 -9.75 21.21
N ARG A 339 36.92 -8.61 21.85
CA ARG A 339 37.19 -7.27 21.34
C ARG A 339 38.68 -7.09 21.03
N GLU A 340 39.53 -7.33 22.02
CA GLU A 340 41.00 -7.16 21.85
C GLU A 340 41.55 -8.02 20.69
N LYS A 341 41.11 -9.29 20.62
CA LYS A 341 41.55 -10.21 19.58
C LYS A 341 41.05 -9.80 18.19
N LEU A 342 39.79 -9.33 18.10
CA LEU A 342 39.21 -8.86 16.86
C LEU A 342 39.92 -7.61 16.35
N LEU A 343 40.10 -6.61 17.22
CA LEU A 343 40.80 -5.38 16.89
C LEU A 343 42.24 -5.66 16.40
N GLY A 344 42.98 -6.49 17.11
CA GLY A 344 44.35 -6.85 16.70
C GLY A 344 44.41 -7.55 15.34
N LYS A 345 43.38 -8.38 14.99
CA LYS A 345 43.30 -8.98 13.64
C LYS A 345 42.97 -7.96 12.56
N ILE A 346 42.03 -7.04 12.83
CA ILE A 346 41.59 -6.00 11.87
C ILE A 346 42.73 -5.04 11.60
N GLU A 347 43.41 -4.52 12.64
CA GLU A 347 44.51 -3.57 12.52
C GLU A 347 45.68 -4.09 11.67
N ASN A 348 45.97 -5.39 11.76
CA ASN A 348 47.05 -6.03 11.01
C ASN A 348 46.69 -6.36 9.55
N GLN A 349 45.41 -6.39 9.16
CA GLN A 349 45.02 -6.99 7.90
C GLN A 349 44.12 -6.12 7.02
N VAL A 350 43.54 -5.03 7.56
CA VAL A 350 42.57 -4.18 6.86
C VAL A 350 42.89 -2.71 7.07
N SER A 351 42.75 -1.91 6.02
CA SER A 351 42.86 -0.45 6.11
C SER A 351 41.53 0.17 6.52
N TYR A 352 41.55 0.93 7.60
CA TYR A 352 40.34 1.57 8.13
C TYR A 352 40.58 3.05 8.48
N GLU A 353 39.49 3.81 8.57
CA GLU A 353 39.48 5.21 9.03
C GLU A 353 39.21 5.31 10.52
N LYS A 354 38.25 4.53 11.01
CA LYS A 354 37.81 4.53 12.40
C LYS A 354 37.22 3.17 12.77
N ILE A 355 37.37 2.79 14.03
CA ILE A 355 36.68 1.65 14.63
C ILE A 355 36.02 2.14 15.91
N ASN A 356 34.71 1.83 16.07
CA ASN A 356 33.99 2.02 17.31
C ASN A 356 33.58 0.66 17.86
N THR A 357 33.66 0.48 19.16
CA THR A 357 33.23 -0.74 19.84
C THR A 357 32.40 -0.38 21.07
N GLU A 358 31.35 -1.16 21.34
CA GLU A 358 30.51 -0.97 22.51
C GLU A 358 30.07 -2.34 23.04
N ILE A 359 30.15 -2.54 24.37
CA ILE A 359 29.48 -3.68 25.03
C ILE A 359 28.21 -3.14 25.71
N ALA A 360 27.09 -3.70 25.35
CA ALA A 360 25.79 -3.33 25.89
C ALA A 360 24.91 -4.59 26.08
N PHE A 361 23.75 -4.43 26.66
CA PHE A 361 22.69 -5.42 26.52
C PHE A 361 21.38 -4.75 26.12
N SER A 362 20.56 -5.49 25.39
CA SER A 362 19.24 -5.03 24.94
C SER A 362 18.14 -5.88 25.54
N SER A 363 17.00 -5.24 25.86
CA SER A 363 15.85 -5.89 26.46
C SER A 363 14.55 -5.28 25.96
N THR A 364 13.44 -5.96 26.17
CA THR A 364 12.10 -5.43 25.90
C THR A 364 11.46 -4.97 27.20
N LEU A 365 10.93 -3.75 27.19
CA LEU A 365 10.16 -3.17 28.29
C LEU A 365 8.68 -3.09 27.94
N VAL A 366 7.86 -3.25 28.96
CA VAL A 366 6.42 -2.92 28.95
C VAL A 366 6.17 -1.78 29.91
N GLY A 367 5.61 -0.69 29.43
CA GLY A 367 5.16 0.42 30.25
C GLY A 367 3.88 0.08 31.01
N SER A 368 3.83 0.42 32.28
CA SER A 368 2.64 0.33 33.15
C SER A 368 1.87 1.66 33.18
N GLU A 369 0.59 1.63 33.59
CA GLU A 369 -0.27 2.83 33.66
C GLU A 369 0.24 3.88 34.70
N ASP A 370 1.07 3.45 35.63
CA ASP A 370 1.71 4.29 36.64
C ASP A 370 2.99 4.99 36.17
N GLY A 371 3.41 4.75 34.92
CA GLY A 371 4.63 5.31 34.32
C GLY A 371 5.91 4.51 34.62
N SER A 372 5.80 3.35 35.28
CA SER A 372 6.92 2.44 35.49
C SER A 372 7.15 1.49 34.32
N TRP A 373 8.39 1.03 34.16
CA TRP A 373 8.80 0.10 33.11
C TRP A 373 9.19 -1.26 33.70
N LYS A 374 8.74 -2.34 33.09
CA LYS A 374 9.08 -3.71 33.51
C LYS A 374 9.65 -4.51 32.35
N PHE A 375 10.63 -5.35 32.64
CA PHE A 375 11.11 -6.33 31.66
C PHE A 375 9.98 -7.29 31.29
N ALA A 376 9.82 -7.54 29.99
CA ALA A 376 8.78 -8.41 29.49
C ALA A 376 9.36 -9.41 28.51
N ASN A 377 9.11 -10.68 28.78
CA ASN A 377 9.33 -11.73 27.80
C ASN A 377 8.11 -11.75 26.86
N VAL A 378 8.27 -11.15 25.68
CA VAL A 378 7.20 -11.07 24.69
C VAL A 378 7.35 -12.24 23.73
N ASP A 379 6.48 -13.24 23.88
CA ASP A 379 6.36 -14.31 22.91
C ASP A 379 5.78 -13.74 21.60
N GLY A 380 6.59 -13.72 20.53
CA GLY A 380 6.24 -13.14 19.22
C GLY A 380 5.10 -13.84 18.46
N SER A 381 4.37 -14.74 19.11
CA SER A 381 3.34 -15.57 18.47
C SER A 381 2.07 -14.81 18.07
N SER A 382 1.84 -13.58 18.54
CA SER A 382 0.67 -12.77 18.16
C SER A 382 0.93 -11.27 18.21
N LEU A 383 1.16 -10.67 17.06
CA LEU A 383 1.24 -9.21 16.88
C LEU A 383 0.01 -8.44 17.41
N MET A 384 -1.16 -9.08 17.44
CA MET A 384 -2.41 -8.48 17.93
C MET A 384 -2.54 -8.47 19.46
N ALA A 385 -1.76 -9.28 20.16
CA ALA A 385 -1.77 -9.38 21.63
C ALA A 385 -0.63 -8.58 22.28
N MET A 386 0.21 -7.91 21.49
CA MET A 386 1.29 -7.09 22.02
C MET A 386 0.75 -5.83 22.71
N PRO A 387 1.23 -5.51 23.93
CA PRO A 387 0.88 -4.25 24.60
C PRO A 387 1.28 -3.04 23.72
N ALA A 388 0.46 -1.99 23.77
CA ALA A 388 0.72 -0.77 22.99
C ALA A 388 1.95 0.01 23.50
N SER A 389 2.45 -0.31 24.68
CA SER A 389 3.56 0.35 25.39
C SER A 389 4.84 -0.48 25.39
N LEU A 390 5.11 -1.22 24.32
CA LEU A 390 6.38 -1.94 24.17
C LEU A 390 7.49 -1.00 23.72
N GLU A 391 8.64 -1.05 24.43
CA GLU A 391 9.85 -0.32 24.06
C GLU A 391 11.08 -1.24 24.11
N THR A 392 12.09 -0.88 23.35
CA THR A 392 13.40 -1.53 23.43
C THR A 392 14.27 -0.74 24.41
N LEU A 393 14.76 -1.39 25.45
CA LEU A 393 15.80 -0.84 26.34
C LEU A 393 17.17 -1.30 25.85
N THR A 394 18.12 -0.39 25.73
CA THR A 394 19.55 -0.69 25.62
C THR A 394 20.27 -0.06 26.80
N VAL A 395 21.06 -0.85 27.52
CA VAL A 395 21.84 -0.38 28.67
C VAL A 395 23.31 -0.49 28.34
N VAL A 396 24.03 0.61 28.56
CA VAL A 396 25.44 0.79 28.22
C VAL A 396 26.22 1.21 29.46
N PRO A 397 27.34 0.58 29.80
CA PRO A 397 28.22 1.06 30.85
C PRO A 397 28.82 2.44 30.53
N GLN A 398 29.03 3.27 31.54
CA GLN A 398 29.61 4.60 31.37
C GLN A 398 30.99 4.58 30.66
N GLU A 399 31.80 3.56 30.93
CA GLU A 399 33.10 3.39 30.28
C GLU A 399 32.98 3.15 28.77
N GLU A 400 32.01 2.36 28.35
CA GLU A 400 31.73 2.11 26.92
C GLU A 400 31.25 3.38 26.21
N TYR A 401 30.35 4.13 26.88
CA TYR A 401 29.89 5.42 26.35
C TYR A 401 31.06 6.42 26.21
N ALA A 402 31.94 6.53 27.24
CA ALA A 402 33.12 7.37 27.17
C ALA A 402 34.09 6.94 26.04
N ARG A 403 34.23 5.63 25.77
CA ARG A 403 35.02 5.08 24.70
C ARG A 403 34.54 5.50 23.31
N VAL A 404 33.22 5.51 23.13
CA VAL A 404 32.59 5.85 21.84
C VAL A 404 32.57 7.37 21.61
N THR A 405 32.20 8.15 22.63
CA THR A 405 32.01 9.60 22.51
C THR A 405 33.30 10.41 22.78
N GLY A 406 34.24 9.87 23.53
CA GLY A 406 35.41 10.59 24.01
C GLY A 406 35.16 11.52 25.21
N GLU A 407 33.93 11.48 25.79
CA GLU A 407 33.50 12.30 26.94
C GLU A 407 33.70 11.51 28.25
N GLU A 408 34.54 12.00 29.16
CA GLU A 408 34.67 11.41 30.50
C GLU A 408 33.41 11.71 31.33
N ILE A 409 32.69 10.66 31.71
CA ILE A 409 31.47 10.74 32.49
C ILE A 409 31.67 9.94 33.77
N SER A 410 31.21 10.50 34.89
CA SER A 410 31.11 9.84 36.19
C SER A 410 29.68 9.87 36.69
N LEU A 411 29.06 8.70 36.81
CA LEU A 411 27.70 8.50 37.30
C LEU A 411 27.77 7.82 38.67
N ALA A 412 27.03 8.36 39.64
CA ALA A 412 26.84 7.71 40.93
C ALA A 412 25.83 6.54 40.78
N PRO A 413 25.86 5.55 41.70
CA PRO A 413 24.84 4.51 41.71
C PRO A 413 23.42 5.09 41.76
N GLY A 414 22.57 4.68 40.82
CA GLY A 414 21.22 5.20 40.63
C GLY A 414 21.11 6.45 39.73
N GLU A 415 22.23 7.04 39.27
CA GLU A 415 22.21 8.12 38.24
C GLU A 415 22.36 7.55 36.85
N VAL A 416 21.61 8.11 35.87
CA VAL A 416 21.66 7.67 34.46
C VAL A 416 21.70 8.86 33.53
N LEU A 417 22.36 8.68 32.36
CA LEU A 417 22.05 9.47 31.18
C LEU A 417 21.02 8.69 30.35
N ALA A 418 20.01 9.38 29.89
CA ALA A 418 18.94 8.72 29.14
C ALA A 418 18.77 9.34 27.74
N TYR A 419 18.49 8.50 26.76
CA TYR A 419 18.08 8.90 25.42
C TYR A 419 16.81 8.16 25.04
N HIS A 420 15.85 8.88 24.48
CA HIS A 420 14.62 8.29 23.96
C HIS A 420 14.31 8.87 22.58
N ASN A 421 13.91 8.01 21.63
CA ASN A 421 13.57 8.45 20.27
C ASN A 421 12.17 9.08 20.15
N GLY A 422 11.34 8.99 21.21
CA GLY A 422 10.03 9.64 21.35
C GLY A 422 10.08 10.90 22.23
N LYS A 423 8.97 11.19 22.89
CA LYS A 423 8.89 12.28 23.90
C LYS A 423 8.95 11.69 25.29
N THR A 424 9.95 12.06 26.04
CA THR A 424 10.01 11.81 27.48
C THR A 424 10.56 13.04 28.17
N ASP A 425 9.88 13.45 29.25
CA ASP A 425 10.30 14.49 30.16
C ASP A 425 10.12 13.93 31.54
N GLY A 426 11.17 13.81 32.33
CA GLY A 426 11.11 13.34 33.72
C GLY A 426 12.49 13.45 34.37
N GLU A 427 12.51 13.78 35.66
CA GLU A 427 13.73 13.78 36.46
C GLU A 427 14.09 12.36 36.96
N THR A 428 13.12 11.44 36.90
CA THR A 428 13.29 10.06 37.37
C THR A 428 12.68 9.06 36.39
N LEU A 429 13.30 7.86 36.27
CA LEU A 429 12.82 6.70 35.55
C LEU A 429 12.69 5.51 36.49
N GLU A 430 11.54 4.87 36.54
CA GLU A 430 11.34 3.63 37.29
C GLU A 430 11.41 2.42 36.32
N ILE A 431 12.45 1.59 36.53
CA ILE A 431 12.66 0.38 35.72
C ILE A 431 12.73 -0.80 36.69
N HIS A 432 11.84 -1.76 36.50
CA HIS A 432 11.77 -3.00 37.28
C HIS A 432 11.86 -2.79 38.77
N ASN A 433 11.04 -1.87 39.29
CA ASN A 433 10.94 -1.48 40.72
C ASN A 433 12.17 -0.72 41.30
N LYS A 434 13.10 -0.29 40.45
CA LYS A 434 14.23 0.58 40.84
C LYS A 434 14.06 1.96 40.21
N VAL A 435 14.18 3.00 41.01
CA VAL A 435 14.09 4.39 40.54
C VAL A 435 15.48 4.91 40.26
N TYR A 436 15.68 5.38 39.04
CA TYR A 436 16.90 6.01 38.55
C TYR A 436 16.71 7.51 38.44
N GLN A 437 17.70 8.30 38.84
CA GLN A 437 17.73 9.74 38.61
C GLN A 437 18.33 10.06 37.24
N VAL A 438 17.57 10.76 36.40
CA VAL A 438 18.07 11.18 35.10
C VAL A 438 18.91 12.42 35.24
N LYS A 439 20.22 12.29 35.13
CA LYS A 439 21.18 13.42 35.22
C LYS A 439 21.04 14.33 33.99
N GLU A 440 20.85 13.72 32.82
CA GLU A 440 20.66 14.43 31.54
C GLU A 440 19.89 13.57 30.53
N TRP A 441 18.98 14.21 29.79
CA TRP A 441 18.38 13.65 28.60
C TRP A 441 19.21 14.02 27.38
N LEU A 442 19.86 13.01 26.78
CA LEU A 442 20.70 13.20 25.62
C LEU A 442 19.84 13.58 24.40
N LYS A 443 20.23 14.62 23.68
CA LYS A 443 19.54 15.04 22.45
C LYS A 443 19.84 14.15 21.27
N ASN A 444 21.05 13.61 21.21
CA ASN A 444 21.51 12.68 20.20
C ASN A 444 22.30 11.57 20.89
N TYR A 445 22.19 10.36 20.39
CA TYR A 445 22.97 9.23 20.82
C TYR A 445 23.82 8.72 19.65
N GLN A 446 25.11 8.56 19.84
CA GLN A 446 26.00 7.96 18.86
C GLN A 446 25.90 6.44 18.99
N TYR A 447 25.27 5.82 18.05
CA TYR A 447 25.06 4.38 18.04
C TYR A 447 26.29 3.65 17.51
N VAL A 448 26.55 2.45 18.05
CA VAL A 448 27.39 1.41 17.48
C VAL A 448 26.46 0.26 17.09
N GLY A 449 26.64 -0.32 15.90
CA GLY A 449 25.83 -1.43 15.44
C GLY A 449 24.64 -1.09 14.56
N ASP A 450 23.74 -2.06 14.38
CA ASP A 450 22.51 -1.89 13.61
C ASP A 450 21.44 -1.16 14.46
N ASN A 451 21.13 0.06 14.10
CA ASN A 451 20.17 0.91 14.78
C ASN A 451 18.70 0.62 14.38
N PHE A 452 18.40 -0.59 13.97
CA PHE A 452 17.03 -0.97 13.67
C PHE A 452 16.24 -1.23 14.95
N SER A 453 15.24 -0.39 15.21
CA SER A 453 14.19 -0.68 16.19
C SER A 453 12.83 -0.48 15.53
N SER A 454 12.00 -1.50 15.55
CA SER A 454 10.58 -1.41 15.16
C SER A 454 9.69 -0.82 16.25
N MET A 455 10.25 -0.58 17.44
CA MET A 455 9.61 -0.04 18.63
C MET A 455 10.28 1.28 19.04
N ASP A 456 9.64 2.04 19.89
CA ASP A 456 10.31 3.13 20.56
C ASP A 456 11.47 2.58 21.39
N SER A 457 12.56 3.32 21.48
CA SER A 457 13.77 2.87 22.14
C SER A 457 14.22 3.83 23.22
N LEU A 458 14.46 3.26 24.39
CA LEU A 458 15.09 3.91 25.53
C LEU A 458 16.52 3.40 25.64
N LYS A 459 17.49 4.30 25.68
CA LYS A 459 18.89 3.96 25.96
C LYS A 459 19.33 4.60 27.27
N LEU A 460 20.01 3.81 28.08
CA LEU A 460 20.52 4.25 29.36
C LEU A 460 22.03 4.05 29.42
N VAL A 461 22.73 5.11 29.78
CA VAL A 461 24.13 5.01 30.22
C VAL A 461 24.12 4.98 31.74
N VAL A 462 24.73 3.96 32.30
CA VAL A 462 24.74 3.68 33.75
C VAL A 462 26.15 3.41 34.26
N ASN A 463 26.38 3.44 35.54
CA ASN A 463 27.61 2.94 36.11
C ASN A 463 27.67 1.40 36.07
N ASP A 464 28.82 0.83 36.32
CA ASP A 464 29.05 -0.62 36.18
C ASP A 464 28.22 -1.45 37.18
N GLU A 465 27.97 -0.95 38.39
CA GLU A 465 27.17 -1.65 39.41
C GLU A 465 25.71 -1.73 38.94
N ASP A 466 25.14 -0.66 38.42
CA ASP A 466 23.79 -0.63 37.88
C ASP A 466 23.64 -1.44 36.59
N PHE A 467 24.70 -1.46 35.75
CA PHE A 467 24.72 -2.28 34.52
C PHE A 467 24.54 -3.77 34.84
N PHE A 468 25.38 -4.29 35.74
CA PHE A 468 25.29 -5.72 36.09
C PHE A 468 24.00 -6.02 36.89
N ALA A 469 23.54 -5.09 37.74
CA ALA A 469 22.28 -5.27 38.49
C ALA A 469 21.08 -5.37 37.52
N LEU A 470 20.97 -4.51 36.48
CA LEU A 470 19.92 -4.57 35.47
C LEU A 470 20.02 -5.80 34.62
N PHE A 471 21.24 -6.22 34.27
CA PHE A 471 21.47 -7.44 33.50
C PHE A 471 20.98 -8.69 34.23
N LEU A 472 21.30 -8.83 35.51
CA LEU A 472 20.81 -9.94 36.35
C LEU A 472 19.30 -9.95 36.49
N GLN A 473 18.65 -8.79 36.69
CA GLN A 473 17.20 -8.69 36.69
C GLN A 473 16.54 -9.12 35.40
N GLN A 474 17.16 -8.78 34.27
CA GLN A 474 16.72 -9.24 32.96
C GLN A 474 16.84 -10.77 32.85
N GLU A 475 17.95 -11.37 33.31
CA GLU A 475 18.20 -12.82 33.29
C GLU A 475 17.14 -13.60 34.07
N GLU A 476 16.66 -13.09 35.20
CA GLU A 476 15.57 -13.67 35.98
C GLU A 476 14.27 -13.76 35.18
N VAL A 477 13.95 -12.75 34.35
CA VAL A 477 12.74 -12.70 33.53
C VAL A 477 12.82 -13.59 32.31
N TYR A 478 13.99 -13.63 31.65
CA TYR A 478 14.16 -14.39 30.39
C TYR A 478 14.64 -15.84 30.56
N GLN A 479 14.89 -16.31 31.79
CA GLN A 479 15.34 -17.67 32.11
C GLN A 479 16.58 -18.09 31.29
N SER A 480 17.64 -17.30 31.35
CA SER A 480 19.01 -17.53 30.82
C SER A 480 19.21 -17.80 29.32
N ALA A 481 18.19 -18.18 28.57
CA ALA A 481 18.34 -18.56 27.16
C ALA A 481 18.37 -17.33 26.19
N MET A 482 17.96 -16.15 26.64
CA MET A 482 17.88 -14.93 25.84
C MET A 482 18.58 -13.70 26.43
N SER A 483 19.12 -13.80 27.65
CA SER A 483 19.88 -12.74 28.29
C SER A 483 21.33 -12.80 27.84
N LEU A 484 21.68 -12.00 26.86
CA LEU A 484 23.04 -11.95 26.34
C LEU A 484 23.52 -10.48 26.30
N MET A 485 24.75 -10.27 26.71
CA MET A 485 25.47 -9.04 26.41
C MET A 485 25.92 -9.08 24.94
N GLU A 486 26.01 -7.93 24.33
CA GLU A 486 26.31 -7.75 22.92
C GLU A 486 27.59 -6.89 22.80
N LEU A 487 28.60 -7.42 22.13
CA LEU A 487 29.72 -6.65 21.67
C LEU A 487 29.49 -6.25 20.22
N GLU A 488 29.24 -4.99 20.02
CA GLU A 488 29.12 -4.37 18.69
C GLU A 488 30.47 -3.77 18.29
N THR A 489 30.85 -3.98 17.04
CA THR A 489 32.07 -3.42 16.47
C THR A 489 31.80 -2.84 15.10
N ASP A 490 31.83 -1.53 15.00
CA ASP A 490 31.63 -0.77 13.76
C ASP A 490 32.99 -0.41 13.15
N VAL A 491 33.24 -0.84 11.91
CA VAL A 491 34.44 -0.55 11.17
C VAL A 491 34.13 0.35 9.98
N TYR A 492 34.74 1.53 9.97
CA TYR A 492 34.72 2.47 8.85
C TYR A 492 35.96 2.24 8.00
N LEU A 493 35.80 1.81 6.78
CA LEU A 493 36.88 1.35 5.90
C LEU A 493 37.41 2.47 5.02
N SER A 494 38.70 2.39 4.67
CA SER A 494 39.36 3.33 3.76
C SER A 494 39.38 2.78 2.33
N GLY A 495 39.37 3.68 1.32
CA GLY A 495 39.55 3.32 -0.09
C GLY A 495 38.32 3.54 -0.95
N SER A 496 38.34 3.00 -2.17
CA SER A 496 37.22 3.03 -3.10
C SER A 496 36.07 2.11 -2.64
N GLU A 497 34.86 2.27 -3.14
CA GLU A 497 33.70 1.44 -2.80
C GLU A 497 33.94 -0.07 -3.04
N GLU A 498 34.70 -0.42 -4.09
CA GLU A 498 35.05 -1.82 -4.38
C GLU A 498 36.07 -2.37 -3.34
N GLU A 499 37.07 -1.56 -2.97
CA GLU A 499 38.05 -1.91 -1.94
C GLU A 499 37.41 -2.01 -0.56
N LYS A 500 36.50 -1.09 -0.21
CA LYS A 500 35.72 -1.14 1.03
C LYS A 500 34.86 -2.40 1.11
N TYR A 501 34.21 -2.78 0.01
CA TYR A 501 33.40 -4.00 -0.01
C TYR A 501 34.24 -5.27 0.17
N ALA A 502 35.40 -5.36 -0.52
CA ALA A 502 36.33 -6.48 -0.35
C ALA A 502 36.88 -6.56 1.08
N SER A 503 37.22 -5.40 1.66
CA SER A 503 37.71 -5.29 3.04
C SER A 503 36.61 -5.64 4.06
N ALA A 504 35.35 -5.26 3.80
CA ALA A 504 34.20 -5.62 4.67
C ALA A 504 33.98 -7.14 4.70
N ILE A 505 34.07 -7.82 3.56
CA ILE A 505 33.99 -9.28 3.49
C ILE A 505 35.15 -9.89 4.33
N LYS A 506 36.35 -9.35 4.19
CA LYS A 506 37.52 -9.84 4.95
C LYS A 506 37.31 -9.66 6.45
N VAL A 507 36.78 -8.52 6.91
CA VAL A 507 36.46 -8.31 8.34
C VAL A 507 35.43 -9.35 8.82
N SER A 508 34.39 -9.60 8.03
CA SER A 508 33.38 -10.62 8.35
C SER A 508 33.95 -12.03 8.46
N ASP A 509 34.86 -12.40 7.55
CA ASP A 509 35.56 -13.70 7.56
C ASP A 509 36.46 -13.83 8.78
N LEU A 510 37.27 -12.79 9.08
CA LEU A 510 38.14 -12.75 10.27
C LEU A 510 37.34 -12.89 11.57
N ALA A 511 36.16 -12.23 11.65
CA ALA A 511 35.28 -12.33 12.80
C ALA A 511 34.72 -13.75 12.98
N SER A 512 34.34 -14.40 11.89
CA SER A 512 33.79 -15.77 11.91
C SER A 512 34.88 -16.79 12.28
N GLU A 513 36.09 -16.68 11.67
CA GLU A 513 37.23 -17.53 11.98
C GLU A 513 37.69 -17.38 13.44
N LEU A 514 37.63 -16.14 13.99
CA LEU A 514 37.94 -15.90 15.38
C LEU A 514 36.97 -16.62 16.30
N LEU A 515 35.67 -16.50 16.05
CA LEU A 515 34.64 -17.16 16.84
C LEU A 515 34.80 -18.69 16.83
N ASP A 516 35.04 -19.27 15.64
CA ASP A 516 35.21 -20.72 15.49
C ASP A 516 36.48 -21.21 16.21
N SER A 517 37.58 -20.45 16.16
CA SER A 517 38.84 -20.78 16.84
C SER A 517 38.71 -20.76 18.37
N GLU A 518 37.99 -19.76 18.92
CA GLU A 518 37.78 -19.62 20.36
C GLU A 518 36.81 -20.68 20.90
N LYS A 519 35.77 -21.00 20.14
CA LYS A 519 34.86 -22.13 20.47
C LYS A 519 35.58 -23.46 20.47
N ALA A 520 36.45 -23.72 19.49
CA ALA A 520 37.22 -24.96 19.41
C ALA A 520 38.25 -25.07 20.56
N ALA A 521 38.81 -23.96 21.01
CA ALA A 521 39.71 -23.90 22.13
C ALA A 521 39.04 -24.01 23.51
N GLY A 522 37.72 -23.78 23.57
CA GLY A 522 36.94 -23.78 24.82
C GLY A 522 37.37 -22.68 25.80
N THR A 523 37.97 -21.61 25.28
CA THR A 523 38.57 -20.51 26.08
C THR A 523 37.59 -19.39 26.39
N ILE A 524 36.50 -19.28 25.61
CA ILE A 524 35.53 -18.18 25.69
C ILE A 524 34.12 -18.74 25.43
N GLU A 525 33.14 -18.40 26.27
CA GLU A 525 31.73 -18.72 26.09
C GLU A 525 31.01 -17.56 25.34
N VAL A 526 31.24 -17.48 24.01
CA VAL A 526 30.55 -16.53 23.14
C VAL A 526 29.61 -17.29 22.20
N GLY A 527 28.34 -16.86 22.17
CA GLY A 527 27.27 -17.61 21.50
C GLY A 527 27.14 -17.38 20.01
N MET A 528 26.96 -16.16 19.57
CA MET A 528 26.56 -15.84 18.20
C MET A 528 27.47 -14.79 17.57
N ASN A 529 27.84 -15.01 16.32
CA ASN A 529 28.44 -13.99 15.48
C ASN A 529 27.45 -13.62 14.36
N TYR A 530 27.26 -12.35 14.18
CA TYR A 530 26.52 -11.80 13.07
C TYR A 530 27.32 -10.63 12.50
N SER A 531 27.56 -10.62 11.20
CA SER A 531 28.22 -9.52 10.51
C SER A 531 27.28 -8.88 9.52
N THR A 532 27.12 -7.57 9.61
CA THR A 532 26.33 -6.77 8.68
C THR A 532 27.25 -5.96 7.78
N ILE A 533 27.28 -6.27 6.50
CA ILE A 533 28.00 -5.50 5.49
C ILE A 533 27.05 -4.48 4.90
N LYS A 534 27.34 -3.18 5.05
CA LYS A 534 26.49 -2.07 4.58
C LYS A 534 26.08 -2.22 3.11
N GLN A 535 27.01 -2.58 2.23
CA GLN A 535 26.76 -2.76 0.81
C GLN A 535 25.77 -3.90 0.52
N GLU A 536 25.85 -5.00 1.26
CA GLU A 536 24.90 -6.12 1.09
C GLU A 536 23.51 -5.75 1.60
N LEU A 537 23.45 -5.11 2.77
CA LEU A 537 22.22 -4.60 3.34
C LEU A 537 21.58 -3.58 2.40
N TYR A 538 22.36 -2.65 1.84
CA TYR A 538 21.92 -1.67 0.84
C TYR A 538 21.32 -2.36 -0.39
N ASN A 539 22.00 -3.38 -0.93
CA ASN A 539 21.51 -4.14 -2.10
C ASN A 539 20.20 -4.89 -1.78
N SER A 540 20.08 -5.47 -0.58
CA SER A 540 18.85 -6.15 -0.13
C SER A 540 17.69 -5.17 -0.02
N PHE A 541 17.88 -4.04 0.65
CA PHE A 541 16.83 -2.99 0.76
C PHE A 541 16.48 -2.38 -0.59
N TYR A 542 17.49 -2.19 -1.46
CA TYR A 542 17.24 -1.67 -2.80
C TYR A 542 16.39 -2.63 -3.62
N SER A 543 16.65 -3.93 -3.52
CA SER A 543 15.84 -4.97 -4.15
C SER A 543 14.41 -5.00 -3.60
N MET A 544 14.27 -4.95 -2.27
CA MET A 544 12.96 -4.94 -1.60
C MET A 544 12.15 -3.68 -1.95
N PHE A 545 12.71 -2.48 -1.77
CA PHE A 545 12.00 -1.23 -2.02
C PHE A 545 11.76 -1.00 -3.52
N GLY A 546 12.71 -1.40 -4.38
CA GLY A 546 12.52 -1.39 -5.82
C GLY A 546 11.41 -2.33 -6.27
N GLY A 547 11.31 -3.52 -5.67
CA GLY A 547 10.23 -4.47 -5.89
C GLY A 547 8.86 -3.92 -5.44
N ILE A 548 8.79 -3.30 -4.26
CA ILE A 548 7.57 -2.64 -3.75
C ILE A 548 7.17 -1.45 -4.65
N LEU A 549 8.15 -0.65 -5.10
CA LEU A 549 7.89 0.47 -6.02
C LEU A 549 7.38 -0.03 -7.38
N PHE A 550 7.98 -1.10 -7.91
CA PHE A 550 7.49 -1.76 -9.12
C PHE A 550 6.04 -2.20 -8.95
N LEU A 551 5.73 -2.89 -7.86
CA LEU A 551 4.36 -3.32 -7.55
C LEU A 551 3.41 -2.12 -7.44
N GLY A 552 3.85 -1.04 -6.78
CA GLY A 552 3.11 0.20 -6.64
C GLY A 552 2.77 0.84 -7.99
N ILE A 553 3.73 0.96 -8.89
CA ILE A 553 3.52 1.49 -10.24
C ILE A 553 2.59 0.57 -11.03
N PHE A 554 2.80 -0.74 -10.93
CA PHE A 554 2.07 -1.75 -11.70
C PHE A 554 0.60 -1.81 -11.29
N LEU A 555 0.31 -1.93 -9.99
CA LEU A 555 -1.06 -1.87 -9.47
C LEU A 555 -1.69 -0.49 -9.66
N GLY A 556 -0.89 0.57 -9.55
CA GLY A 556 -1.33 1.94 -9.83
C GLY A 556 -1.86 2.10 -11.27
N LEU A 557 -1.16 1.54 -12.25
CA LEU A 557 -1.62 1.51 -13.64
C LEU A 557 -2.92 0.70 -13.81
N LEU A 558 -3.03 -0.44 -13.12
CA LEU A 558 -4.25 -1.27 -13.13
C LEU A 558 -5.44 -0.47 -12.60
N PHE A 559 -5.33 0.10 -11.41
CA PHE A 559 -6.41 0.84 -10.75
C PHE A 559 -6.78 2.13 -11.50
N LEU A 560 -5.79 2.80 -12.08
CA LEU A 560 -6.01 3.99 -12.91
C LEU A 560 -6.84 3.63 -14.15
N MET A 561 -6.53 2.51 -14.81
CA MET A 561 -7.29 2.02 -15.95
C MET A 561 -8.71 1.63 -15.54
N GLU A 562 -8.88 0.96 -14.40
CA GLU A 562 -10.20 0.61 -13.86
C GLU A 562 -11.03 1.87 -13.55
N ALA A 563 -10.43 2.89 -12.91
CA ALA A 563 -11.07 4.18 -12.65
C ALA A 563 -11.47 4.86 -13.98
N ALA A 564 -10.57 4.87 -14.98
CA ALA A 564 -10.86 5.44 -16.30
C ALA A 564 -12.06 4.75 -16.97
N MET A 565 -12.16 3.43 -16.84
CA MET A 565 -13.28 2.67 -17.40
C MET A 565 -14.59 2.94 -16.65
N ILE A 566 -14.55 3.04 -15.32
CA ILE A 566 -15.73 3.41 -14.52
C ILE A 566 -16.21 4.81 -14.96
N ILE A 567 -15.28 5.74 -15.10
CA ILE A 567 -15.53 7.10 -15.58
C ILE A 567 -16.18 7.07 -16.97
N TYR A 568 -15.59 6.34 -17.91
CA TYR A 568 -16.09 6.22 -19.28
C TYR A 568 -17.52 5.66 -19.33
N TYR A 569 -17.77 4.54 -18.66
CA TYR A 569 -19.12 3.94 -18.64
C TYR A 569 -20.16 4.88 -18.05
N LYS A 570 -19.78 5.59 -16.99
CA LYS A 570 -20.63 6.58 -16.37
C LYS A 570 -20.97 7.71 -17.33
N GLN A 571 -19.99 8.27 -18.02
CA GLN A 571 -20.22 9.37 -18.97
C GLN A 571 -21.08 8.93 -20.16
N VAL A 572 -20.84 7.73 -20.69
CA VAL A 572 -21.68 7.18 -21.75
C VAL A 572 -23.12 7.01 -21.28
N SER A 573 -23.33 6.50 -20.04
CA SER A 573 -24.68 6.34 -19.48
C SER A 573 -25.40 7.66 -19.33
N GLU A 574 -24.74 8.61 -18.68
CA GLU A 574 -25.30 9.95 -18.44
C GLU A 574 -25.56 10.70 -19.75
N GLY A 575 -24.67 10.57 -20.74
CA GLY A 575 -24.84 11.21 -22.03
C GLY A 575 -26.12 10.84 -22.76
N TYR A 576 -26.50 9.56 -22.71
CA TYR A 576 -27.77 9.11 -23.31
C TYR A 576 -29.01 9.56 -22.51
N GLU A 577 -28.95 9.56 -21.18
CA GLU A 577 -30.05 10.00 -20.32
C GLU A 577 -30.25 11.52 -20.42
N ASP A 578 -29.16 12.26 -20.49
CA ASP A 578 -29.19 13.71 -20.57
C ASP A 578 -29.63 14.24 -21.94
N LYS A 579 -29.38 13.47 -23.01
CA LYS A 579 -29.83 13.86 -24.34
C LYS A 579 -31.33 14.18 -24.37
N GLU A 580 -32.18 13.30 -23.85
CA GLU A 580 -33.63 13.51 -23.80
C GLU A 580 -33.99 14.72 -22.90
N ARG A 581 -33.30 14.89 -21.77
CA ARG A 581 -33.55 16.02 -20.84
C ARG A 581 -33.17 17.37 -21.46
N PHE A 582 -32.06 17.40 -22.22
CA PHE A 582 -31.62 18.63 -22.87
C PHE A 582 -32.52 19.01 -24.06
N GLU A 583 -33.00 18.06 -24.81
CA GLU A 583 -34.04 18.34 -25.83
C GLU A 583 -35.27 18.98 -25.23
N ILE A 584 -35.72 18.54 -24.05
CA ILE A 584 -36.85 19.14 -23.33
C ILE A 584 -36.47 20.56 -22.85
N MET A 585 -35.31 20.75 -22.25
CA MET A 585 -34.89 22.07 -21.75
C MET A 585 -34.74 23.10 -22.87
N GLN A 586 -34.27 22.70 -24.06
CA GLN A 586 -34.21 23.56 -25.23
C GLN A 586 -35.63 23.94 -25.74
N LYS A 587 -36.59 22.99 -25.73
CA LYS A 587 -37.99 23.27 -26.07
C LYS A 587 -38.64 24.25 -25.08
N VAL A 588 -38.18 24.32 -23.84
CA VAL A 588 -38.65 25.26 -22.80
C VAL A 588 -37.91 26.61 -22.86
N GLY A 589 -36.94 26.80 -23.79
CA GLY A 589 -36.32 28.09 -24.07
C GLY A 589 -34.87 28.26 -23.57
N MET A 590 -34.21 27.21 -23.04
CA MET A 590 -32.79 27.32 -22.73
C MET A 590 -31.91 27.36 -23.98
N THR A 591 -30.95 28.27 -24.01
CA THR A 591 -29.99 28.37 -25.10
C THR A 591 -28.97 27.22 -25.06
N HIS A 592 -28.40 26.86 -26.21
CA HIS A 592 -27.34 25.86 -26.28
C HIS A 592 -26.12 26.15 -25.37
N LYS A 593 -25.77 27.43 -25.19
CA LYS A 593 -24.67 27.86 -24.29
C LYS A 593 -25.00 27.61 -22.82
N GLU A 594 -26.22 27.89 -22.40
CA GLU A 594 -26.68 27.67 -21.01
C GLU A 594 -26.73 26.16 -20.69
N VAL A 595 -27.26 25.37 -21.61
CA VAL A 595 -27.27 23.92 -21.52
C VAL A 595 -25.84 23.38 -21.36
N LYS A 596 -24.94 23.77 -22.27
CA LYS A 596 -23.53 23.34 -22.23
C LYS A 596 -22.81 23.78 -20.95
N SER A 597 -23.05 24.99 -20.46
CA SER A 597 -22.48 25.49 -19.20
C SER A 597 -23.01 24.72 -17.98
N SER A 598 -24.32 24.42 -17.95
CA SER A 598 -24.93 23.64 -16.87
C SER A 598 -24.37 22.22 -16.83
N ILE A 599 -24.26 21.57 -17.97
CA ILE A 599 -23.64 20.24 -18.12
C ILE A 599 -22.20 20.27 -17.60
N HIS A 600 -21.39 21.19 -18.11
CA HIS A 600 -19.97 21.25 -17.77
C HIS A 600 -19.74 21.36 -16.26
N ARG A 601 -20.51 22.19 -15.56
CA ARG A 601 -20.42 22.34 -14.10
C ARG A 601 -20.83 21.07 -13.35
N GLN A 602 -21.92 20.44 -13.77
CA GLN A 602 -22.40 19.23 -13.12
C GLN A 602 -21.38 18.09 -13.28
N ILE A 603 -20.81 17.96 -14.48
CA ILE A 603 -19.80 16.94 -14.76
C ILE A 603 -18.52 17.22 -13.94
N LEU A 604 -18.03 18.46 -13.91
CA LEU A 604 -16.87 18.84 -13.11
C LEU A 604 -17.07 18.50 -11.63
N MET A 605 -18.21 18.89 -11.02
CA MET A 605 -18.48 18.58 -9.61
C MET A 605 -18.47 17.08 -9.33
N VAL A 606 -19.13 16.31 -10.20
CA VAL A 606 -19.23 14.86 -10.04
C VAL A 606 -17.86 14.17 -10.19
N PHE A 607 -17.00 14.70 -11.06
CA PHE A 607 -15.68 14.10 -11.34
C PHE A 607 -14.61 14.46 -10.31
N PHE A 608 -14.54 15.73 -9.91
CA PHE A 608 -13.51 16.18 -8.99
C PHE A 608 -13.84 15.92 -7.52
N LEU A 609 -15.11 15.63 -7.18
CA LEU A 609 -15.50 15.27 -5.83
C LEU A 609 -14.78 14.01 -5.30
N PRO A 610 -14.69 12.88 -6.05
CA PRO A 610 -13.91 11.72 -5.62
C PRO A 610 -12.42 12.02 -5.43
N LEU A 611 -11.82 12.83 -6.30
CA LEU A 611 -10.43 13.22 -6.19
C LEU A 611 -10.17 14.09 -4.96
N GLY A 612 -11.06 15.07 -4.70
CA GLY A 612 -10.99 15.91 -3.50
C GLY A 612 -11.11 15.10 -2.21
N MET A 613 -12.03 14.11 -2.19
CA MET A 613 -12.14 13.18 -1.06
C MET A 613 -10.92 12.28 -0.93
N ALA A 614 -10.34 11.80 -2.03
CA ALA A 614 -9.11 11.01 -1.99
C ALA A 614 -7.95 11.84 -1.41
N ALA A 615 -7.81 13.10 -1.80
CA ALA A 615 -6.82 14.02 -1.22
C ALA A 615 -7.03 14.23 0.29
N LEU A 616 -8.30 14.35 0.74
CA LEU A 616 -8.64 14.43 2.16
C LEU A 616 -8.27 13.14 2.90
N HIS A 617 -8.60 11.96 2.32
CA HIS A 617 -8.24 10.67 2.92
C HIS A 617 -6.73 10.53 3.12
N ILE A 618 -5.92 10.97 2.14
CA ILE A 618 -4.47 10.93 2.23
C ILE A 618 -3.97 11.87 3.34
N ALA A 619 -4.50 13.09 3.40
CA ALA A 619 -4.11 14.05 4.43
C ALA A 619 -4.40 13.51 5.84
N MET A 620 -5.54 12.83 6.03
CA MET A 620 -5.92 12.23 7.30
C MET A 620 -5.16 10.93 7.61
N ALA A 621 -4.77 10.17 6.59
CA ALA A 621 -3.95 8.97 6.75
C ALA A 621 -2.45 9.27 6.93
N PHE A 622 -2.01 10.48 6.61
CA PHE A 622 -0.59 10.87 6.61
C PHE A 622 0.14 10.55 7.93
N PRO A 623 -0.39 10.87 9.12
CA PRO A 623 0.27 10.54 10.38
C PRO A 623 0.48 9.04 10.57
N MET A 624 -0.53 8.23 10.26
CA MET A 624 -0.46 6.78 10.39
C MET A 624 0.53 6.15 9.41
N VAL A 625 0.50 6.58 8.15
CA VAL A 625 1.44 6.08 7.12
C VAL A 625 2.87 6.49 7.47
N LYS A 626 3.09 7.70 7.99
CA LYS A 626 4.41 8.12 8.51
C LYS A 626 4.95 7.14 9.55
N ARG A 627 4.11 6.67 10.47
CA ARG A 627 4.50 5.69 11.49
C ARG A 627 4.77 4.31 10.90
N LEU A 628 3.99 3.89 9.91
CA LEU A 628 4.27 2.66 9.16
C LEU A 628 5.60 2.72 8.41
N LEU A 629 5.95 3.88 7.84
CA LEU A 629 7.23 4.09 7.19
C LEU A 629 8.40 4.08 8.18
N ALA A 630 8.16 4.49 9.44
CA ALA A 630 9.15 4.42 10.49
C ALA A 630 9.56 2.96 10.84
N LEU A 631 8.70 1.97 10.59
CA LEU A 631 9.06 0.54 10.67
C LEU A 631 10.23 0.16 9.73
N PHE A 632 10.44 0.95 8.69
CA PHE A 632 11.56 0.82 7.78
C PHE A 632 12.66 1.87 8.05
N SER A 633 12.71 2.43 9.26
CA SER A 633 13.64 3.51 9.66
C SER A 633 13.47 4.81 8.83
N MET A 634 12.37 4.96 8.11
CA MET A 634 12.08 6.16 7.33
C MET A 634 11.40 7.22 8.21
N THR A 635 12.20 8.10 8.81
CA THR A 635 11.73 9.14 9.73
C THR A 635 11.61 10.55 9.10
N ASN A 636 12.09 10.71 7.84
CA ASN A 636 12.09 12.00 7.13
C ASN A 636 10.67 12.39 6.66
N SER A 637 9.92 13.05 7.56
CA SER A 637 8.54 13.50 7.28
C SER A 637 8.47 14.50 6.12
N GLY A 638 9.52 15.32 5.91
CA GLY A 638 9.58 16.31 4.84
C GLY A 638 9.68 15.64 3.46
N LEU A 639 10.47 14.56 3.35
CA LEU A 639 10.56 13.78 2.12
C LEU A 639 9.21 13.10 1.81
N PHE A 640 8.58 12.47 2.81
CA PHE A 640 7.28 11.83 2.61
C PHE A 640 6.20 12.84 2.18
N ALA A 641 6.16 14.04 2.79
CA ALA A 641 5.23 15.10 2.38
C ALA A 641 5.46 15.54 0.92
N ARG A 642 6.73 15.74 0.50
CA ARG A 642 7.07 16.08 -0.89
C ARG A 642 6.63 14.97 -1.86
N CYS A 643 6.96 13.72 -1.58
CA CYS A 643 6.54 12.57 -2.39
C CYS A 643 5.02 12.49 -2.51
N THR A 644 4.28 12.71 -1.42
CA THR A 644 2.82 12.69 -1.40
C THR A 644 2.23 13.81 -2.27
N VAL A 645 2.73 15.04 -2.12
CA VAL A 645 2.25 16.20 -2.91
C VAL A 645 2.55 16.02 -4.40
N VAL A 646 3.77 15.60 -4.75
CA VAL A 646 4.16 15.35 -6.16
C VAL A 646 3.28 14.25 -6.76
N THR A 647 3.09 13.14 -6.04
CA THR A 647 2.23 12.04 -6.50
C THR A 647 0.79 12.51 -6.71
N LEU A 648 0.24 13.32 -5.80
CA LEU A 648 -1.10 13.88 -5.93
C LEU A 648 -1.23 14.77 -7.16
N LEU A 649 -0.24 15.63 -7.41
CA LEU A 649 -0.24 16.54 -8.59
C LEU A 649 -0.16 15.73 -9.90
N VAL A 650 0.74 14.77 -9.99
CA VAL A 650 0.87 13.89 -11.17
C VAL A 650 -0.43 13.11 -11.40
N PHE A 651 -0.99 12.53 -10.35
CA PHE A 651 -2.26 11.80 -10.43
C PHE A 651 -3.40 12.71 -10.87
N ALA A 652 -3.52 13.92 -10.31
CA ALA A 652 -4.55 14.89 -10.69
C ALA A 652 -4.44 15.29 -12.16
N LEU A 653 -3.20 15.43 -12.68
CA LEU A 653 -2.95 15.73 -14.10
C LEU A 653 -3.44 14.57 -14.98
N VAL A 654 -3.04 13.33 -14.67
CA VAL A 654 -3.46 12.13 -15.44
C VAL A 654 -4.98 11.96 -15.36
N TYR A 655 -5.56 12.14 -14.18
CA TYR A 655 -7.01 12.09 -13.97
C TYR A 655 -7.73 13.17 -14.80
N GLY A 656 -7.18 14.39 -14.88
CA GLY A 656 -7.68 15.46 -15.72
C GLY A 656 -7.64 15.14 -17.23
N VAL A 657 -6.58 14.47 -17.70
CA VAL A 657 -6.48 13.96 -19.08
C VAL A 657 -7.56 12.92 -19.36
N ILE A 658 -7.74 11.94 -18.47
CA ILE A 658 -8.80 10.92 -18.60
C ILE A 658 -10.17 11.58 -18.66
N TYR A 659 -10.42 12.55 -17.78
CA TYR A 659 -11.64 13.36 -17.80
C TYR A 659 -11.85 14.04 -19.14
N GLY A 660 -10.85 14.75 -19.67
CA GLY A 660 -10.94 15.46 -20.95
C GLY A 660 -11.25 14.54 -22.13
N LEU A 661 -10.63 13.35 -22.18
CA LEU A 661 -10.88 12.35 -23.22
C LEU A 661 -12.30 11.79 -23.14
N THR A 662 -12.74 11.45 -21.94
CA THR A 662 -14.07 10.87 -21.74
C THR A 662 -15.19 11.91 -21.88
N ALA A 663 -14.98 13.16 -21.50
CA ALA A 663 -15.91 14.26 -21.71
C ALA A 663 -16.21 14.52 -23.19
N LYS A 664 -15.21 14.35 -24.09
CA LYS A 664 -15.43 14.44 -25.55
C LYS A 664 -16.46 13.41 -26.02
N VAL A 665 -16.43 12.20 -25.49
CA VAL A 665 -17.39 11.14 -25.82
C VAL A 665 -18.79 11.53 -25.37
N TYR A 666 -18.92 12.04 -24.16
CA TYR A 666 -20.19 12.55 -23.62
C TYR A 666 -20.80 13.63 -24.52
N TYR A 667 -20.04 14.69 -24.85
CA TYR A 667 -20.52 15.77 -25.72
C TYR A 667 -20.96 15.27 -27.08
N LYS A 668 -20.20 14.31 -27.66
CA LYS A 668 -20.58 13.69 -28.95
C LYS A 668 -21.93 12.95 -28.91
N ILE A 669 -22.28 12.36 -27.76
CA ILE A 669 -23.57 11.68 -27.58
C ILE A 669 -24.71 12.69 -27.43
N VAL A 670 -24.48 13.76 -26.66
CA VAL A 670 -25.52 14.76 -26.38
C VAL A 670 -25.77 15.68 -27.59
N GLU A 671 -24.72 16.05 -28.34
CA GLU A 671 -24.81 16.95 -29.53
C GLU A 671 -25.26 16.22 -30.80
N ARG A 672 -25.29 14.90 -30.82
CA ARG A 672 -25.68 14.13 -32.01
C ARG A 672 -27.18 14.25 -32.22
N LYS A 673 -27.57 15.05 -33.30
CA LYS A 673 -28.96 15.18 -33.78
C LYS A 673 -29.56 13.85 -34.20
#